data_1274e53bd9fe8f397e09e6f21b06bf57
#
_entry.id   1274e53bd9fe8f397e09e6f21b06bf57
#
_cell.length_a   1.000
_cell.length_b   1.000
_cell.length_c   1.000
_cell.angle_alpha   90.00
_cell.angle_beta   90.00
_cell.angle_gamma   90.00
#
_symmetry.space_group_name_H-M   'P 1'
#
loop_
_entity.id
_entity.type
_entity.pdbx_description
1 polymer ?
#
loop_
_entity_poly.entity_id
_entity_poly.type
_entity_poly.pdbx_seq_one_letter_code
_entity_poly.pdbx_strand_id
1 'polypeptide(L)'
;MINKVLAFLCFTTFIAFSCSNQPKKDVAEPTSMHSFNETYRENNLNRIAFPIGGLGAGMFCLEGTGAFSHVSVRNSPEVFNEPLMFAAISVKGKENGAKVLEGPVPTWKYFGSPNTANGGERTSYGLPRFEKADFNARFPFATINLTDVDIPVAVKITGWSPFIPGDPDNSSLPAGAIEYSFKNSGSSKIEAVFSFHSVNFMKKGEGINAIQPISNGFVLSQKADKKDLSNQGDFAIFTDQPSTVVDNCWFRGGWWDSLTMTWENIEQQKLNPVASIAKDAPGASIYVPLDLAPGEEKTVRLLLSWYVPNSNIRLGEDSKTAIKCDPSSGCCASPYYQPWYSGKFANISEAAKYWSSNYKELKTKSQLFSDAFFRSTLPPEVLEAVSANLSILKSPTVLRQRDGKLWAWEGCSDNSGCCEGSCTHVWNYAQAIPHLFPSLERTLRNTEFTVSQNDEGHQAFRSALPIRPKIHDFYAASDGQLGGIMKVYREWRISGDSQWLKELFPKVKASMDYCINTWDPRHKGILEEPHHNTYDIEFWGPDGMCTSFYLGALLSVSQMGEFLKEDVSTYQTLLKSGKKFMQDSLYNGEYFYQKIQWQGLKAPNPIEMSKNMWNSNYSEEAQVLLKKEGPKYQYGKGCLSDGVLGFWLARMCGLENPMDSSMIKSHLDAVYKYNLKHDLSDHVNPQRPSYALGKEGGLLLCTWPKGGKLSLPFVYSNEVWTGIEYQVASHLILMGEVAKGLDIVRTCRERYDGQIRNPFDEYECGHWYARAMSSYGLLQGLTGVRYDAVDHILYVDSQIGDFETFISTETGFGNVSLEKGKASLNMVYGNLDVKKIIVSGAEQPL
;
A
#
# COMPACT_ATOMS: atom_id res chain seq x y z
N MET A 1 -67.13 -48.49 -15.95
CA MET A 1 -68.18 -48.80 -16.95
C MET A 1 -68.13 -47.76 -18.05
N ILE A 2 -67.79 -48.24 -19.21
CA ILE A 2 -68.38 -47.92 -20.54
C ILE A 2 -68.05 -46.49 -21.07
N ASN A 3 -67.09 -46.40 -22.01
CA ASN A 3 -67.15 -46.46 -23.49
C ASN A 3 -67.99 -45.32 -24.12
N LYS A 4 -67.62 -44.63 -25.09
CA LYS A 4 -67.17 -44.77 -26.53
C LYS A 4 -66.97 -43.39 -27.13
N VAL A 5 -65.94 -43.13 -27.87
CA VAL A 5 -65.60 -43.35 -29.29
C VAL A 5 -66.13 -42.27 -30.28
N LEU A 6 -65.25 -41.75 -31.01
CA LEU A 6 -65.09 -41.20 -32.39
C LEU A 6 -65.92 -39.98 -32.84
N ALA A 7 -65.27 -39.01 -33.44
CA ALA A 7 -65.25 -38.86 -34.89
C ALA A 7 -64.34 -37.62 -35.32
N PHE A 8 -63.63 -37.86 -36.38
CA PHE A 8 -62.84 -36.99 -37.22
C PHE A 8 -63.69 -35.90 -37.92
N LEU A 9 -63.14 -34.65 -37.95
CA LEU A 9 -63.32 -33.81 -39.18
C LEU A 9 -62.17 -32.80 -39.24
N CYS A 10 -61.44 -32.85 -40.39
CA CYS A 10 -60.45 -31.83 -40.79
C CYS A 10 -61.18 -30.54 -41.12
N PHE A 11 -60.66 -29.42 -40.62
CA PHE A 11 -60.85 -28.10 -41.23
C PHE A 11 -59.50 -27.34 -41.20
N THR A 12 -58.94 -27.13 -42.37
CA THR A 12 -57.83 -26.22 -42.65
C THR A 12 -58.31 -24.81 -42.49
N THR A 13 -57.70 -24.06 -41.55
CA THR A 13 -57.85 -22.62 -41.49
C THR A 13 -56.45 -21.96 -41.31
N PHE A 14 -56.11 -21.07 -42.19
CA PHE A 14 -55.02 -20.21 -42.17
C PHE A 14 -54.98 -19.42 -40.86
N ILE A 15 -53.88 -19.52 -40.10
CA ILE A 15 -53.61 -18.62 -38.98
C ILE A 15 -52.47 -17.70 -39.41
N ALA A 16 -52.79 -16.40 -39.51
CA ALA A 16 -51.86 -15.33 -39.70
C ALA A 16 -50.94 -15.23 -38.48
N PHE A 17 -49.63 -15.23 -38.69
CA PHE A 17 -48.65 -14.92 -37.69
C PHE A 17 -48.80 -13.45 -37.29
N SER A 18 -49.37 -13.23 -36.11
CA SER A 18 -49.25 -11.96 -35.39
C SER A 18 -47.95 -11.97 -34.62
N CYS A 19 -46.96 -11.16 -35.03
CA CYS A 19 -45.77 -10.90 -34.24
C CYS A 19 -46.15 -10.12 -32.98
N SER A 20 -46.24 -10.80 -31.84
CA SER A 20 -46.25 -10.14 -30.54
C SER A 20 -44.89 -9.58 -30.25
N ASN A 21 -44.75 -8.26 -30.25
CA ASN A 21 -43.63 -7.55 -29.63
C ASN A 21 -43.62 -7.91 -28.15
N GLN A 22 -42.79 -8.86 -27.75
CA GLN A 22 -42.34 -8.93 -26.36
C GLN A 22 -41.44 -7.70 -26.11
N PRO A 23 -41.62 -6.99 -25.00
CA PRO A 23 -40.67 -5.94 -24.64
C PRO A 23 -39.30 -6.61 -24.50
N LYS A 24 -38.31 -6.09 -25.23
CA LYS A 24 -36.89 -6.38 -24.97
C LYS A 24 -36.69 -6.08 -23.48
N LYS A 25 -36.31 -7.11 -22.71
CA LYS A 25 -35.67 -6.87 -21.44
C LYS A 25 -34.55 -5.87 -21.71
N ASP A 26 -34.66 -4.69 -21.11
CA ASP A 26 -33.53 -3.76 -21.04
C ASP A 26 -32.36 -4.55 -20.42
N VAL A 27 -31.44 -4.92 -21.28
CA VAL A 27 -30.09 -5.28 -20.84
C VAL A 27 -29.58 -3.99 -20.24
N ALA A 28 -29.43 -3.95 -18.93
CA ALA A 28 -28.79 -2.83 -18.25
C ALA A 28 -27.52 -2.53 -19.05
N GLU A 29 -27.41 -1.31 -19.56
CA GLU A 29 -26.16 -0.84 -20.14
C GLU A 29 -25.05 -1.10 -19.12
N PRO A 30 -23.86 -1.54 -19.53
CA PRO A 30 -22.76 -1.70 -18.59
C PRO A 30 -22.59 -0.37 -17.89
N THR A 31 -22.69 -0.38 -16.55
CA THR A 31 -22.37 0.75 -15.71
C THR A 31 -21.05 1.33 -16.20
N SER A 32 -21.01 2.62 -16.51
CA SER A 32 -19.83 3.29 -17.04
C SER A 32 -18.61 2.92 -16.21
N MET A 33 -17.64 2.22 -16.81
CA MET A 33 -16.39 1.91 -16.14
C MET A 33 -15.75 3.24 -15.74
N HIS A 34 -15.22 3.32 -14.52
CA HIS A 34 -14.44 4.47 -14.08
C HIS A 34 -13.26 4.69 -15.03
N SER A 35 -13.09 5.93 -15.52
CA SER A 35 -11.93 6.29 -16.33
C SER A 35 -10.72 6.47 -15.41
N PHE A 36 -9.61 5.82 -15.73
CA PHE A 36 -8.40 5.85 -14.90
C PHE A 36 -7.86 7.27 -14.68
N ASN A 37 -7.42 7.54 -13.45
CA ASN A 37 -6.86 8.80 -13.00
C ASN A 37 -7.83 10.01 -13.13
N GLU A 38 -9.12 9.75 -13.12
CA GLU A 38 -10.21 10.69 -13.29
C GLU A 38 -11.06 10.82 -12.02
N THR A 39 -12.13 11.62 -12.10
CA THR A 39 -13.03 11.86 -10.97
C THR A 39 -13.99 10.69 -10.75
N TYR A 40 -14.07 10.19 -9.52
CA TYR A 40 -15.03 9.19 -9.08
C TYR A 40 -16.39 9.83 -8.78
N ARG A 41 -17.47 9.19 -9.19
CA ARG A 41 -18.85 9.67 -9.05
C ARG A 41 -19.81 8.56 -8.68
N GLU A 42 -20.94 8.91 -8.11
CA GLU A 42 -22.07 8.01 -7.85
C GLU A 42 -21.62 6.72 -7.11
N ASN A 43 -21.87 5.55 -7.69
CA ASN A 43 -21.53 4.27 -7.09
C ASN A 43 -20.02 4.07 -6.90
N ASN A 44 -19.18 4.73 -7.69
CA ASN A 44 -17.73 4.67 -7.53
C ASN A 44 -17.22 5.37 -6.27
N LEU A 45 -18.08 6.08 -5.53
CA LEU A 45 -17.75 6.66 -4.22
C LEU A 45 -17.87 5.68 -3.05
N ASN A 46 -18.57 4.56 -3.26
CA ASN A 46 -19.05 3.67 -2.20
C ASN A 46 -17.96 3.14 -1.26
N ARG A 47 -16.79 2.82 -1.80
CA ARG A 47 -15.70 2.18 -1.05
C ARG A 47 -14.46 3.06 -0.91
N ILE A 48 -14.47 4.27 -1.46
CA ILE A 48 -13.31 5.15 -1.35
C ILE A 48 -13.06 5.50 0.12
N ALA A 49 -11.81 5.27 0.56
CA ALA A 49 -11.25 5.74 1.81
C ALA A 49 -9.78 6.11 1.55
N PHE A 50 -9.50 7.42 1.49
CA PHE A 50 -8.18 7.96 1.14
C PHE A 50 -7.37 8.26 2.40
N PRO A 51 -6.19 7.64 2.61
CA PRO A 51 -5.40 7.82 3.82
C PRO A 51 -4.79 9.20 3.98
N ILE A 52 -5.00 9.80 5.15
CA ILE A 52 -4.42 11.07 5.59
C ILE A 52 -3.65 10.81 6.88
N GLY A 53 -2.34 10.96 6.84
CA GLY A 53 -1.44 10.67 7.95
C GLY A 53 0.01 10.73 7.53
N GLY A 54 0.92 10.44 8.44
CA GLY A 54 2.37 10.43 8.18
C GLY A 54 2.95 9.02 8.10
N LEU A 55 4.11 8.89 7.44
CA LEU A 55 4.88 7.64 7.38
C LEU A 55 5.15 7.11 8.80
N GLY A 56 4.53 5.97 9.12
CA GLY A 56 4.67 5.35 10.43
C GLY A 56 4.06 6.12 11.62
N ALA A 57 3.19 7.09 11.34
CA ALA A 57 2.56 7.91 12.38
C ALA A 57 1.09 7.51 12.65
N GLY A 58 0.52 6.61 11.87
CA GLY A 58 -0.90 6.34 11.83
C GLY A 58 -1.66 7.28 10.89
N MET A 59 -2.97 7.05 10.74
CA MET A 59 -3.82 7.77 9.78
C MET A 59 -5.28 7.82 10.22
N PHE A 60 -6.04 8.64 9.51
CA PHE A 60 -7.48 8.47 9.30
C PHE A 60 -7.76 8.53 7.79
N CYS A 61 -8.92 8.07 7.34
CA CYS A 61 -9.29 8.17 5.93
C CYS A 61 -10.39 9.21 5.70
N LEU A 62 -10.27 9.93 4.58
CA LEU A 62 -11.33 10.75 4.00
C LEU A 62 -12.04 9.89 2.95
N GLU A 63 -13.34 9.66 3.16
CA GLU A 63 -14.15 8.85 2.27
C GLU A 63 -14.58 9.60 1.01
N GLY A 64 -14.99 8.87 -0.02
CA GLY A 64 -15.42 9.44 -1.29
C GLY A 64 -16.58 10.43 -1.17
N THR A 65 -17.38 10.33 -0.13
CA THR A 65 -18.50 11.24 0.17
C THR A 65 -18.16 12.37 1.13
N GLY A 66 -16.97 12.38 1.73
CA GLY A 66 -16.52 13.41 2.67
C GLY A 66 -16.55 13.01 4.14
N ALA A 67 -17.02 11.81 4.46
CA ALA A 67 -17.01 11.27 5.82
C ALA A 67 -15.59 10.86 6.26
N PHE A 68 -15.43 10.62 7.56
CA PHE A 68 -14.17 10.15 8.16
C PHE A 68 -14.31 8.70 8.61
N SER A 69 -13.30 7.89 8.32
CA SER A 69 -13.26 6.48 8.71
C SER A 69 -11.84 5.98 8.95
N HIS A 70 -11.70 4.69 9.27
CA HIS A 70 -10.41 4.01 9.42
C HIS A 70 -9.45 4.71 10.38
N VAL A 71 -9.98 5.33 11.45
CA VAL A 71 -9.17 6.13 12.40
C VAL A 71 -8.20 5.22 13.16
N SER A 72 -6.97 5.15 12.65
CA SER A 72 -5.90 4.25 13.08
C SER A 72 -4.71 5.05 13.63
N VAL A 73 -4.94 5.80 14.71
CA VAL A 73 -3.94 6.74 15.29
C VAL A 73 -3.24 6.20 16.54
N ARG A 74 -3.54 4.94 16.94
CA ARG A 74 -3.01 4.32 18.16
C ARG A 74 -1.94 3.27 17.90
N ASN A 75 -1.08 3.49 16.89
CA ASN A 75 0.00 2.58 16.49
C ASN A 75 -0.49 1.18 16.06
N SER A 76 -1.76 1.02 15.75
CA SER A 76 -2.40 -0.22 15.32
C SER A 76 -3.44 0.09 14.25
N PRO A 77 -3.69 -0.80 13.29
CA PRO A 77 -4.81 -0.70 12.38
C PRO A 77 -6.14 -0.75 13.14
N GLU A 78 -7.10 0.04 12.71
CA GLU A 78 -8.49 0.03 13.14
C GLU A 78 -9.38 0.34 11.92
N VAL A 79 -9.50 -0.62 10.98
CA VAL A 79 -10.10 -0.41 9.64
C VAL A 79 -11.58 -0.04 9.73
N PHE A 80 -12.32 -0.60 10.67
CA PHE A 80 -13.75 -0.27 10.87
C PHE A 80 -14.00 0.80 11.94
N ASN A 81 -12.97 1.52 12.40
CA ASN A 81 -13.12 2.59 13.37
C ASN A 81 -13.63 3.87 12.67
N GLU A 82 -14.91 4.14 12.90
CA GLU A 82 -15.63 5.29 12.35
C GLU A 82 -16.30 6.05 13.52
N PRO A 83 -15.54 6.86 14.27
CA PRO A 83 -16.10 7.60 15.38
C PRO A 83 -17.10 8.67 14.88
N LEU A 84 -18.10 8.99 15.70
CA LEU A 84 -19.01 10.10 15.41
C LEU A 84 -18.23 11.41 15.35
N MET A 85 -17.84 11.78 14.14
CA MET A 85 -17.05 12.96 13.81
C MET A 85 -17.52 13.49 12.45
N PHE A 86 -17.96 14.73 12.36
CA PHE A 86 -18.49 15.32 11.12
C PHE A 86 -18.36 16.82 11.07
N ALA A 87 -18.34 17.38 9.87
CA ALA A 87 -18.49 18.81 9.64
C ALA A 87 -19.91 19.14 9.17
N ALA A 88 -20.39 20.35 9.43
CA ALA A 88 -21.68 20.83 8.96
C ALA A 88 -21.61 22.29 8.54
N ILE A 89 -22.57 22.70 7.70
CA ILE A 89 -22.87 24.11 7.41
C ILE A 89 -24.32 24.40 7.76
N SER A 90 -24.59 25.61 8.25
CA SER A 90 -25.94 26.14 8.41
C SER A 90 -26.04 27.52 7.75
N VAL A 91 -26.95 27.67 6.80
CA VAL A 91 -27.18 28.91 6.03
C VAL A 91 -28.38 29.63 6.61
N LYS A 92 -28.19 30.88 7.08
CA LYS A 92 -29.20 31.67 7.73
C LYS A 92 -30.39 32.02 6.81
N GLY A 93 -31.58 31.82 7.34
CA GLY A 93 -32.82 32.16 6.64
C GLY A 93 -33.21 31.26 5.49
N LYS A 94 -32.56 30.10 5.37
CA LYS A 94 -32.91 29.04 4.41
C LYS A 94 -33.67 27.93 5.11
N GLU A 95 -34.80 27.51 4.55
CA GLU A 95 -35.40 26.23 4.88
C GLU A 95 -34.44 25.09 4.47
N ASN A 96 -34.29 24.07 5.25
CA ASN A 96 -33.30 23.01 5.05
C ASN A 96 -31.83 23.50 4.89
N GLY A 97 -31.54 24.66 5.48
CA GLY A 97 -30.22 25.31 5.36
C GLY A 97 -29.10 24.68 6.19
N ALA A 98 -29.39 23.68 7.04
CA ALA A 98 -28.41 22.96 7.83
C ALA A 98 -28.16 21.58 7.24
N LYS A 99 -26.91 21.29 6.84
CA LYS A 99 -26.50 20.01 6.26
C LYS A 99 -25.11 19.59 6.74
N VAL A 100 -24.92 18.30 6.94
CA VAL A 100 -23.59 17.70 7.11
C VAL A 100 -22.81 17.88 5.79
N LEU A 101 -21.55 18.25 5.89
CA LEU A 101 -20.66 18.48 4.74
C LEU A 101 -20.15 17.15 4.16
N GLU A 102 -21.11 16.31 3.83
CA GLU A 102 -20.91 14.98 3.24
C GLU A 102 -21.97 14.73 2.17
N GLY A 103 -21.64 13.92 1.17
CA GLY A 103 -22.61 13.36 0.23
C GLY A 103 -23.43 12.21 0.83
N PRO A 104 -24.23 11.52 0.01
CA PRO A 104 -25.07 10.40 0.45
C PRO A 104 -24.26 9.29 1.13
N VAL A 105 -24.79 8.74 2.22
CA VAL A 105 -24.18 7.59 2.90
C VAL A 105 -24.27 6.36 1.99
N PRO A 106 -23.17 5.66 1.72
CA PRO A 106 -23.19 4.42 0.97
C PRO A 106 -24.14 3.36 1.58
N THR A 107 -24.95 2.73 0.74
CA THR A 107 -25.99 1.79 1.20
C THR A 107 -25.44 0.60 1.99
N TRP A 108 -24.23 0.14 1.69
CA TRP A 108 -23.59 -0.95 2.42
C TRP A 108 -23.33 -0.63 3.89
N LYS A 109 -23.17 0.66 4.25
CA LYS A 109 -23.02 1.12 5.64
C LYS A 109 -24.30 0.95 6.46
N TYR A 110 -25.46 0.98 5.81
CA TYR A 110 -26.76 0.71 6.47
C TYR A 110 -27.06 -0.79 6.56
N PHE A 111 -26.72 -1.56 5.53
CA PHE A 111 -27.27 -2.92 5.34
C PHE A 111 -26.21 -4.00 5.09
N GLY A 112 -24.93 -3.74 5.20
CA GLY A 112 -23.88 -4.71 4.90
C GLY A 112 -22.67 -4.64 5.80
N SER A 113 -22.53 -3.58 6.57
CA SER A 113 -21.42 -3.40 7.52
C SER A 113 -21.64 -4.21 8.80
N PRO A 114 -20.61 -4.63 9.51
CA PRO A 114 -20.74 -5.18 10.86
C PRO A 114 -21.50 -4.23 11.80
N ASN A 115 -22.28 -4.80 12.70
CA ASN A 115 -23.05 -4.07 13.74
C ASN A 115 -24.14 -3.11 13.26
N THR A 116 -24.62 -3.23 12.02
CA THR A 116 -25.70 -2.37 11.49
C THR A 116 -27.10 -2.85 11.81
N ALA A 117 -27.27 -4.04 12.39
CA ALA A 117 -28.57 -4.59 12.75
C ALA A 117 -29.33 -3.75 13.81
N ASN A 118 -28.65 -2.87 14.54
CA ASN A 118 -29.26 -1.92 15.50
C ASN A 118 -29.67 -0.57 14.84
N GLY A 119 -29.71 -0.48 13.52
CA GLY A 119 -30.15 0.70 12.78
C GLY A 119 -29.11 1.81 12.64
N GLY A 120 -27.82 1.52 12.85
CA GLY A 120 -26.73 2.51 12.73
C GLY A 120 -26.72 3.56 13.84
N GLU A 121 -27.06 3.16 15.07
CA GLU A 121 -27.07 4.06 16.23
C GLU A 121 -25.69 4.71 16.46
N ARG A 122 -25.68 5.92 17.03
CA ARG A 122 -24.47 6.68 17.37
C ARG A 122 -23.63 7.10 16.16
N THR A 123 -24.23 7.13 14.99
CA THR A 123 -23.64 7.69 13.78
C THR A 123 -24.28 9.03 13.41
N SER A 124 -23.72 9.72 12.42
CA SER A 124 -24.31 10.91 11.81
C SER A 124 -25.26 10.57 10.65
N TYR A 125 -25.51 9.28 10.34
CA TYR A 125 -26.18 8.85 9.10
C TYR A 125 -27.60 9.38 8.93
N GLY A 126 -28.34 9.59 10.03
CA GLY A 126 -29.69 10.16 10.01
C GLY A 126 -29.77 11.68 9.87
N LEU A 127 -28.61 12.40 9.81
CA LEU A 127 -28.60 13.85 9.64
C LEU A 127 -28.68 14.26 8.17
N PRO A 128 -29.31 15.40 7.83
CA PRO A 128 -29.39 15.90 6.45
C PRO A 128 -28.01 16.14 5.82
N ARG A 129 -27.83 15.72 4.54
CA ARG A 129 -26.59 15.80 3.78
C ARG A 129 -26.77 16.45 2.43
N PHE A 130 -25.66 16.73 1.76
CA PHE A 130 -25.66 17.16 0.37
C PHE A 130 -26.15 16.04 -0.56
N GLU A 131 -26.86 16.42 -1.62
CA GLU A 131 -27.42 15.46 -2.60
C GLU A 131 -26.34 14.72 -3.39
N LYS A 132 -25.25 15.42 -3.74
CA LYS A 132 -24.22 14.90 -4.64
C LYS A 132 -22.83 15.20 -4.11
N ALA A 133 -21.95 14.23 -4.35
CA ALA A 133 -20.52 14.37 -4.18
C ALA A 133 -19.78 13.83 -5.41
N ASP A 134 -18.63 14.39 -5.70
CA ASP A 134 -17.63 13.78 -6.55
C ASP A 134 -16.26 13.82 -5.88
N PHE A 135 -15.41 12.86 -6.18
CA PHE A 135 -14.11 12.67 -5.53
C PHE A 135 -13.00 12.62 -6.58
N ASN A 136 -11.92 13.35 -6.34
CA ASN A 136 -10.71 13.31 -7.15
C ASN A 136 -9.46 13.21 -6.26
N ALA A 137 -8.56 12.30 -6.60
CA ALA A 137 -7.28 12.14 -5.93
C ALA A 137 -6.13 12.66 -6.79
N ARG A 138 -5.28 13.47 -6.19
CA ARG A 138 -3.95 13.86 -6.69
C ARG A 138 -2.97 13.71 -5.53
N PHE A 139 -2.59 12.46 -5.26
CA PHE A 139 -1.79 12.13 -4.07
C PHE A 139 -0.66 13.15 -3.84
N PRO A 140 -0.48 13.69 -2.62
CA PRO A 140 -1.12 13.32 -1.36
C PRO A 140 -2.42 14.09 -1.05
N PHE A 141 -3.07 14.70 -2.04
CA PHE A 141 -4.32 15.45 -1.90
C PHE A 141 -5.51 14.63 -2.38
N ALA A 142 -6.63 14.74 -1.65
CA ALA A 142 -7.94 14.29 -2.06
C ALA A 142 -8.89 15.48 -2.07
N THR A 143 -9.71 15.60 -3.12
CA THR A 143 -10.65 16.71 -3.28
C THR A 143 -12.06 16.16 -3.48
N ILE A 144 -13.03 16.73 -2.76
CA ILE A 144 -14.45 16.40 -2.88
C ILE A 144 -15.22 17.68 -3.18
N ASN A 145 -16.09 17.66 -4.20
CA ASN A 145 -17.03 18.73 -4.45
C ASN A 145 -18.42 18.27 -4.04
N LEU A 146 -19.09 19.08 -3.24
CA LEU A 146 -20.47 18.85 -2.80
C LEU A 146 -21.41 19.82 -3.47
N THR A 147 -22.52 19.32 -3.98
CA THR A 147 -23.58 20.13 -4.59
C THR A 147 -24.94 19.75 -4.04
N ASP A 148 -25.79 20.78 -3.87
CA ASP A 148 -27.14 20.63 -3.32
C ASP A 148 -28.05 21.74 -3.84
N VAL A 149 -29.33 21.46 -4.05
CA VAL A 149 -30.30 22.44 -4.57
C VAL A 149 -30.76 23.46 -3.51
N ASP A 150 -30.78 23.06 -2.23
CA ASP A 150 -31.22 23.89 -1.12
C ASP A 150 -30.12 24.84 -0.62
N ILE A 151 -28.86 24.47 -0.83
CA ILE A 151 -27.69 25.19 -0.32
C ILE A 151 -27.04 26.01 -1.42
N PRO A 152 -27.16 27.36 -1.40
CA PRO A 152 -26.63 28.26 -2.45
C PRO A 152 -25.11 28.48 -2.33
N VAL A 153 -24.39 27.55 -1.71
CA VAL A 153 -22.96 27.60 -1.52
C VAL A 153 -22.35 26.35 -2.15
N ALA A 154 -21.46 26.51 -3.12
CA ALA A 154 -20.66 25.44 -3.62
C ALA A 154 -19.57 25.10 -2.59
N VAL A 155 -19.43 23.83 -2.26
CA VAL A 155 -18.48 23.36 -1.24
C VAL A 155 -17.41 22.50 -1.89
N LYS A 156 -16.16 22.83 -1.59
CA LYS A 156 -15.00 22.02 -1.94
C LYS A 156 -14.26 21.61 -0.67
N ILE A 157 -14.06 20.31 -0.48
CA ILE A 157 -13.28 19.75 0.62
C ILE A 157 -11.94 19.30 0.06
N THR A 158 -10.83 19.65 0.70
CA THR A 158 -9.51 19.16 0.35
C THR A 158 -8.83 18.55 1.56
N GLY A 159 -8.64 17.21 1.54
CA GLY A 159 -7.92 16.48 2.58
C GLY A 159 -6.48 16.20 2.16
N TRP A 160 -5.53 16.38 3.07
CA TRP A 160 -4.12 16.10 2.80
C TRP A 160 -3.28 15.98 4.07
N SER A 161 -2.11 15.38 3.92
CA SER A 161 -1.04 15.39 4.91
C SER A 161 0.31 15.47 4.21
N PRO A 162 1.38 15.93 4.86
CA PRO A 162 2.67 16.11 4.22
C PRO A 162 3.18 14.81 3.58
N PHE A 163 3.70 14.95 2.36
CA PHE A 163 4.43 13.90 1.65
C PHE A 163 5.43 14.56 0.72
N ILE A 164 6.69 14.54 1.12
CA ILE A 164 7.77 15.28 0.50
C ILE A 164 8.91 14.30 0.25
N PRO A 165 9.08 13.80 -0.98
CA PRO A 165 10.19 12.92 -1.32
C PRO A 165 11.53 13.52 -0.89
N GLY A 166 12.41 12.69 -0.29
CA GLY A 166 13.68 13.13 0.31
C GLY A 166 13.58 13.73 1.72
N ASP A 167 12.37 14.05 2.21
CA ASP A 167 12.15 14.57 3.58
C ASP A 167 11.28 13.61 4.42
N PRO A 168 11.85 12.52 4.95
CA PRO A 168 11.11 11.53 5.71
C PRO A 168 10.56 12.08 7.03
N ASP A 169 11.20 13.10 7.62
CA ASP A 169 10.81 13.64 8.91
C ASP A 169 9.51 14.43 8.83
N ASN A 170 9.40 15.33 7.89
CA ASN A 170 8.15 16.05 7.67
C ASN A 170 7.05 15.16 7.07
N SER A 171 7.42 14.13 6.33
CA SER A 171 6.47 13.14 5.82
C SER A 171 5.99 12.13 6.88
N SER A 172 6.60 12.11 8.08
CA SER A 172 6.23 11.25 9.24
C SER A 172 5.49 12.01 10.35
N LEU A 173 5.00 13.22 10.08
CA LEU A 173 4.26 13.98 11.09
C LEU A 173 2.92 13.31 11.43
N PRO A 174 2.54 13.22 12.73
CA PRO A 174 1.24 12.73 13.15
C PRO A 174 0.18 13.82 12.93
N ALA A 175 -0.10 14.13 11.67
CA ALA A 175 -0.93 15.29 11.31
C ALA A 175 -1.60 15.13 9.96
N GLY A 176 -2.71 15.86 9.81
CA GLY A 176 -3.43 16.04 8.56
C GLY A 176 -4.23 17.34 8.58
N ALA A 177 -4.73 17.76 7.41
CA ALA A 177 -5.61 18.90 7.29
C ALA A 177 -6.80 18.57 6.40
N ILE A 178 -7.93 19.18 6.74
CA ILE A 178 -9.12 19.24 5.89
C ILE A 178 -9.46 20.72 5.66
N GLU A 179 -9.44 21.14 4.42
CA GLU A 179 -9.81 22.49 4.03
C GLU A 179 -11.23 22.47 3.48
N TYR A 180 -12.11 23.29 4.02
CA TYR A 180 -13.47 23.49 3.54
C TYR A 180 -13.56 24.85 2.86
N SER A 181 -13.67 24.89 1.54
CA SER A 181 -13.84 26.11 0.76
C SER A 181 -15.31 26.28 0.39
N PHE A 182 -15.84 27.47 0.69
CA PHE A 182 -17.24 27.84 0.50
C PHE A 182 -17.32 28.97 -0.48
N LYS A 183 -17.96 28.77 -1.64
CA LYS A 183 -18.17 29.79 -2.67
C LYS A 183 -19.63 30.14 -2.78
N ASN A 184 -19.96 31.42 -2.58
CA ASN A 184 -21.29 31.91 -2.81
C ASN A 184 -21.59 31.96 -4.31
N SER A 185 -22.42 31.06 -4.80
CA SER A 185 -22.84 30.98 -6.21
C SER A 185 -24.06 31.85 -6.53
N GLY A 186 -24.65 32.50 -5.52
CA GLY A 186 -25.83 33.33 -5.63
C GLY A 186 -25.52 34.79 -5.91
N SER A 187 -26.58 35.60 -6.05
CA SER A 187 -26.51 37.04 -6.30
C SER A 187 -26.67 37.93 -5.05
N SER A 188 -26.91 37.33 -3.88
CA SER A 188 -27.06 38.03 -2.60
C SER A 188 -26.02 37.55 -1.57
N LYS A 189 -25.71 38.40 -0.58
CA LYS A 189 -24.86 38.02 0.55
C LYS A 189 -25.45 36.83 1.29
N ILE A 190 -24.60 35.88 1.66
CA ILE A 190 -24.95 34.72 2.47
C ILE A 190 -24.27 34.84 3.84
N GLU A 191 -25.05 34.69 4.91
CA GLU A 191 -24.56 34.47 6.26
C GLU A 191 -24.70 32.98 6.58
N ALA A 192 -23.62 32.36 7.01
CA ALA A 192 -23.61 30.94 7.33
C ALA A 192 -22.71 30.67 8.53
N VAL A 193 -22.80 29.46 9.09
CA VAL A 193 -21.89 28.96 10.11
C VAL A 193 -21.35 27.64 9.64
N PHE A 194 -20.03 27.55 9.50
CA PHE A 194 -19.33 26.26 9.45
C PHE A 194 -19.19 25.69 10.86
N SER A 195 -19.33 24.39 11.02
CA SER A 195 -19.07 23.75 12.30
C SER A 195 -18.40 22.38 12.12
N PHE A 196 -17.65 21.97 13.16
CA PHE A 196 -17.04 20.65 13.22
C PHE A 196 -17.28 20.04 14.60
N HIS A 197 -17.63 18.79 14.63
CA HIS A 197 -18.15 18.07 15.78
C HIS A 197 -17.44 16.74 15.96
N SER A 198 -17.08 16.38 17.21
CA SER A 198 -16.48 15.08 17.50
C SER A 198 -16.78 14.60 18.92
N VAL A 199 -17.11 13.32 19.06
CA VAL A 199 -17.03 12.63 20.35
C VAL A 199 -15.57 12.47 20.79
N ASN A 200 -15.31 12.19 22.07
CA ASN A 200 -13.96 11.86 22.52
C ASN A 200 -13.64 10.39 22.18
N PHE A 201 -13.22 10.13 20.93
CA PHE A 201 -12.84 8.80 20.46
C PHE A 201 -11.46 8.34 20.98
N MET A 202 -10.70 9.25 21.61
CA MET A 202 -9.45 8.87 22.26
C MET A 202 -9.67 8.15 23.60
N LYS A 203 -10.91 8.12 24.10
CA LYS A 203 -11.28 7.39 25.31
C LYS A 203 -10.99 5.91 25.15
N LYS A 204 -10.19 5.33 26.07
CA LYS A 204 -9.85 3.91 26.10
C LYS A 204 -9.84 3.39 27.53
N GLY A 205 -10.63 2.35 27.82
CA GLY A 205 -10.73 1.77 29.16
C GLY A 205 -11.29 2.73 30.22
N GLU A 206 -10.91 2.52 31.49
CA GLU A 206 -11.37 3.27 32.66
C GLU A 206 -10.49 4.48 32.99
N GLY A 207 -9.50 4.82 32.20
CA GLY A 207 -8.60 5.94 32.44
C GLY A 207 -9.30 7.31 32.41
N ILE A 208 -8.65 8.33 32.94
CA ILE A 208 -9.18 9.70 32.93
C ILE A 208 -9.15 10.21 31.47
N ASN A 209 -10.32 10.42 30.89
CA ASN A 209 -10.48 11.10 29.62
C ASN A 209 -11.02 12.52 29.83
N ALA A 210 -10.63 13.44 29.00
CA ALA A 210 -11.09 14.83 29.03
C ALA A 210 -11.06 15.45 27.63
N ILE A 211 -11.83 16.53 27.47
CA ILE A 211 -11.67 17.44 26.35
C ILE A 211 -11.03 18.70 26.86
N GLN A 212 -9.85 19.02 26.37
CA GLN A 212 -9.05 20.14 26.84
C GLN A 212 -9.14 21.30 25.83
N PRO A 213 -9.37 22.54 26.28
CA PRO A 213 -9.40 23.69 25.41
C PRO A 213 -8.00 24.04 24.90
N ILE A 214 -7.91 24.41 23.63
CA ILE A 214 -6.77 25.07 23.00
C ILE A 214 -7.27 26.27 22.19
N SER A 215 -6.34 27.10 21.70
CA SER A 215 -6.72 28.23 20.85
C SER A 215 -7.45 27.75 19.60
N ASN A 216 -8.65 28.27 19.39
CA ASN A 216 -9.54 27.98 18.25
C ASN A 216 -9.85 26.48 18.06
N GLY A 217 -9.90 25.72 19.16
CA GLY A 217 -10.16 24.29 19.07
C GLY A 217 -10.09 23.56 20.41
N PHE A 218 -9.95 22.25 20.35
CA PHE A 218 -9.91 21.37 21.50
C PHE A 218 -8.99 20.17 21.26
N VAL A 219 -8.62 19.51 22.37
CA VAL A 219 -7.88 18.25 22.38
C VAL A 219 -8.75 17.17 23.00
N LEU A 220 -9.02 16.12 22.25
CA LEU A 220 -9.57 14.87 22.77
C LEU A 220 -8.43 14.13 23.49
N SER A 221 -8.54 13.89 24.79
CA SER A 221 -7.43 13.40 25.60
C SER A 221 -7.82 12.16 26.40
N GLN A 222 -6.89 11.23 26.46
CA GLN A 222 -6.90 10.08 27.37
C GLN A 222 -5.57 10.05 28.09
N LYS A 223 -5.60 10.21 29.42
CA LYS A 223 -4.37 10.13 30.24
C LYS A 223 -3.90 8.68 30.36
N ALA A 224 -2.59 8.53 30.48
CA ALA A 224 -1.99 7.23 30.78
C ALA A 224 -2.58 6.62 32.05
N ASP A 225 -2.90 5.35 32.00
CA ASP A 225 -3.08 4.56 33.22
C ASP A 225 -1.70 4.11 33.71
N LYS A 226 -1.49 4.12 35.05
CA LYS A 226 -0.26 3.59 35.65
C LYS A 226 -0.03 2.10 35.33
N LYS A 227 -1.11 1.36 35.01
CA LYS A 227 -1.06 -0.07 34.66
C LYS A 227 -0.81 -0.31 33.18
N ASP A 228 -1.20 0.62 32.31
CA ASP A 228 -1.05 0.50 30.86
C ASP A 228 -0.79 1.88 30.23
N LEU A 229 0.46 2.16 29.96
CA LEU A 229 0.89 3.40 29.33
C LEU A 229 0.39 3.53 27.89
N SER A 230 0.04 2.45 27.22
CA SER A 230 -0.46 2.46 25.84
C SER A 230 -1.86 3.11 25.71
N ASN A 231 -2.56 3.27 26.82
CA ASN A 231 -3.84 3.99 26.86
C ASN A 231 -3.69 5.51 26.68
N GLN A 232 -2.51 6.07 26.91
CA GLN A 232 -2.26 7.49 26.66
C GLN A 232 -2.50 7.84 25.20
N GLY A 233 -3.19 8.95 24.96
CA GLY A 233 -3.37 9.45 23.60
C GLY A 233 -4.12 10.77 23.58
N ASP A 234 -3.68 11.66 22.74
CA ASP A 234 -4.24 12.98 22.52
C ASP A 234 -4.49 13.19 21.03
N PHE A 235 -5.62 13.86 20.69
CA PHE A 235 -5.96 14.23 19.31
C PHE A 235 -6.46 15.67 19.30
N ALA A 236 -5.69 16.57 18.71
CA ALA A 236 -6.00 17.99 18.58
C ALA A 236 -6.80 18.27 17.32
N ILE A 237 -7.87 19.05 17.45
CA ILE A 237 -8.74 19.54 16.38
C ILE A 237 -8.87 21.06 16.56
N PHE A 238 -8.40 21.83 15.59
CA PHE A 238 -8.40 23.29 15.69
C PHE A 238 -8.40 23.94 14.30
N THR A 239 -8.69 25.24 14.26
CA THR A 239 -8.72 26.02 13.03
C THR A 239 -7.84 27.27 13.14
N ASP A 240 -7.47 27.84 11.99
CA ASP A 240 -6.72 29.11 11.90
C ASP A 240 -7.65 30.35 11.91
N GLN A 241 -8.97 30.16 12.08
CA GLN A 241 -9.94 31.25 12.06
C GLN A 241 -10.07 31.94 13.40
N PRO A 242 -9.79 33.25 13.52
CA PRO A 242 -9.81 33.95 14.82
C PRO A 242 -11.21 34.12 15.41
N SER A 243 -12.28 34.05 14.59
CA SER A 243 -13.67 34.12 15.00
C SER A 243 -14.26 32.82 15.51
N THR A 244 -13.40 31.80 15.74
CA THR A 244 -13.84 30.48 16.17
C THR A 244 -14.44 30.51 17.59
N VAL A 245 -15.63 29.93 17.72
CA VAL A 245 -16.28 29.66 19.00
C VAL A 245 -16.19 28.16 19.28
N VAL A 246 -15.82 27.81 20.51
CA VAL A 246 -15.61 26.40 20.91
C VAL A 246 -16.58 26.00 22.01
N ASP A 247 -17.32 24.94 21.78
CA ASP A 247 -18.07 24.20 22.78
C ASP A 247 -17.21 22.99 23.20
N ASN A 248 -16.67 23.03 24.43
CA ASN A 248 -15.80 21.96 24.96
C ASN A 248 -16.58 20.86 25.68
N CYS A 249 -17.90 20.92 25.76
CA CYS A 249 -18.69 19.90 26.40
C CYS A 249 -20.12 19.89 25.88
N TRP A 250 -20.42 18.93 24.99
CA TRP A 250 -21.80 18.72 24.55
C TRP A 250 -22.76 18.48 25.73
N PHE A 251 -24.04 18.63 25.47
CA PHE A 251 -25.08 18.36 26.44
C PHE A 251 -24.92 16.97 27.06
N ARG A 252 -24.95 16.90 28.38
CA ARG A 252 -24.84 15.67 29.17
C ARG A 252 -26.23 15.13 29.48
N GLY A 253 -26.65 14.12 28.77
CA GLY A 253 -27.93 13.46 28.91
C GLY A 253 -27.85 11.96 28.66
N GLY A 254 -28.96 11.31 28.65
CA GLY A 254 -29.09 9.91 28.29
C GLY A 254 -29.31 9.75 26.78
N TRP A 255 -29.37 8.53 26.32
CA TRP A 255 -29.72 8.16 24.95
C TRP A 255 -28.93 8.95 23.90
N TRP A 256 -29.59 9.68 23.02
CA TRP A 256 -29.02 10.50 21.95
C TRP A 256 -29.04 12.01 22.26
N ASP A 257 -29.30 12.41 23.47
CA ASP A 257 -29.50 13.81 23.86
C ASP A 257 -28.33 14.71 23.42
N SER A 258 -27.12 14.22 23.56
CA SER A 258 -25.92 14.99 23.15
C SER A 258 -25.92 15.34 21.66
N LEU A 259 -26.24 14.39 20.77
CA LEU A 259 -26.29 14.59 19.34
C LEU A 259 -27.52 15.42 18.94
N THR A 260 -28.69 15.17 19.56
CA THR A 260 -29.92 15.95 19.33
C THR A 260 -29.69 17.43 19.63
N MET A 261 -29.14 17.73 20.79
CA MET A 261 -28.86 19.14 21.20
C MET A 261 -27.77 19.77 20.32
N THR A 262 -26.77 19.00 19.91
CA THR A 262 -25.74 19.49 18.99
C THR A 262 -26.35 19.84 17.63
N TRP A 263 -27.24 19.00 17.09
CA TRP A 263 -27.91 19.30 15.81
C TRP A 263 -28.83 20.52 15.91
N GLU A 264 -29.61 20.65 16.98
CA GLU A 264 -30.40 21.86 17.21
C GLU A 264 -29.55 23.14 17.27
N ASN A 265 -28.36 23.06 17.90
CA ASN A 265 -27.45 24.23 17.92
C ASN A 265 -26.92 24.56 16.51
N ILE A 266 -26.69 23.55 15.65
CA ILE A 266 -26.29 23.75 14.25
C ILE A 266 -27.44 24.48 13.49
N GLU A 267 -28.67 23.93 13.56
CA GLU A 267 -29.83 24.48 12.87
C GLU A 267 -30.13 25.91 13.30
N GLN A 268 -30.03 26.18 14.58
CA GLN A 268 -30.33 27.49 15.18
C GLN A 268 -29.12 28.45 15.15
N GLN A 269 -27.97 28.03 14.61
CA GLN A 269 -26.73 28.82 14.56
C GLN A 269 -26.32 29.36 15.94
N LYS A 270 -26.49 28.57 16.98
CA LYS A 270 -26.13 28.96 18.35
C LYS A 270 -24.63 28.91 18.54
N LEU A 271 -24.02 30.09 18.68
CA LEU A 271 -22.58 30.26 18.88
C LEU A 271 -22.28 30.45 20.38
N ASN A 272 -22.53 29.44 21.18
CA ASN A 272 -22.34 29.51 22.63
C ASN A 272 -21.02 28.84 23.05
N PRO A 273 -20.05 29.60 23.60
CA PRO A 273 -18.85 28.98 24.13
C PRO A 273 -19.22 28.21 25.41
N VAL A 274 -18.79 26.94 25.46
CA VAL A 274 -18.98 26.06 26.63
C VAL A 274 -17.63 25.71 27.21
N ALA A 275 -17.51 25.89 28.53
CA ALA A 275 -16.29 25.55 29.26
C ALA A 275 -16.04 24.02 29.30
N SER A 276 -14.80 23.63 29.32
CA SER A 276 -14.40 22.24 29.50
C SER A 276 -14.73 21.74 30.92
N ILE A 277 -14.97 20.43 31.02
CA ILE A 277 -15.14 19.73 32.31
C ILE A 277 -13.97 18.77 32.54
N ALA A 278 -13.75 18.41 33.80
CA ALA A 278 -12.57 17.66 34.24
C ALA A 278 -12.47 16.25 33.61
N LYS A 279 -13.62 15.63 33.31
CA LYS A 279 -13.68 14.27 32.72
C LYS A 279 -15.05 14.00 32.10
N ASP A 280 -15.08 12.98 31.23
CA ASP A 280 -16.29 12.39 30.63
C ASP A 280 -17.17 13.40 29.86
N ALA A 281 -16.58 14.41 29.22
CA ALA A 281 -17.30 15.22 28.24
C ALA A 281 -17.74 14.34 27.06
N PRO A 282 -19.03 14.39 26.65
CA PRO A 282 -19.54 13.53 25.55
C PRO A 282 -18.87 13.81 24.19
N GLY A 283 -18.60 15.09 23.91
CA GLY A 283 -17.99 15.56 22.69
C GLY A 283 -17.74 17.06 22.77
N ALA A 284 -17.17 17.62 21.71
CA ALA A 284 -16.90 19.04 21.54
C ALA A 284 -17.19 19.51 20.12
N SER A 285 -17.36 20.81 19.95
CA SER A 285 -17.65 21.45 18.65
C SER A 285 -16.85 22.72 18.44
N ILE A 286 -16.53 22.97 17.18
CA ILE A 286 -15.99 24.22 16.66
C ILE A 286 -17.07 24.88 15.81
N TYR A 287 -17.26 26.17 15.93
CA TYR A 287 -18.16 26.98 15.10
C TYR A 287 -17.40 28.17 14.52
N VAL A 288 -17.51 28.39 13.22
CA VAL A 288 -16.87 29.50 12.48
C VAL A 288 -17.92 30.25 11.69
N PRO A 289 -18.25 31.50 12.08
CA PRO A 289 -19.16 32.36 11.29
C PRO A 289 -18.56 32.67 9.91
N LEU A 290 -19.39 32.65 8.89
CA LEU A 290 -19.04 32.93 7.51
C LEU A 290 -19.97 33.97 6.91
N ASP A 291 -19.41 35.07 6.44
CA ASP A 291 -20.08 36.05 5.62
C ASP A 291 -19.54 35.98 4.20
N LEU A 292 -20.37 35.65 3.23
CA LEU A 292 -19.97 35.47 1.84
C LEU A 292 -20.71 36.49 0.94
N ALA A 293 -20.00 37.45 0.38
CA ALA A 293 -20.52 38.32 -0.68
C ALA A 293 -20.80 37.49 -1.97
N PRO A 294 -21.62 37.98 -2.90
CA PRO A 294 -21.84 37.32 -4.18
C PRO A 294 -20.52 37.01 -4.90
N GLY A 295 -20.32 35.75 -5.27
CA GLY A 295 -19.10 35.27 -5.93
C GLY A 295 -17.89 35.06 -5.01
N GLU A 296 -17.96 35.48 -3.73
CA GLU A 296 -16.85 35.31 -2.77
C GLU A 296 -16.63 33.86 -2.39
N GLU A 297 -15.35 33.49 -2.23
CA GLU A 297 -14.92 32.19 -1.73
C GLU A 297 -14.11 32.36 -0.44
N LYS A 298 -14.45 31.60 0.60
CA LYS A 298 -13.71 31.53 1.86
C LYS A 298 -13.36 30.11 2.20
N THR A 299 -12.16 29.90 2.77
CA THR A 299 -11.69 28.60 3.22
C THR A 299 -11.50 28.58 4.72
N VAL A 300 -12.09 27.59 5.37
CA VAL A 300 -11.81 27.22 6.76
C VAL A 300 -10.87 26.02 6.74
N ARG A 301 -9.72 26.13 7.40
CA ARG A 301 -8.76 25.04 7.55
C ARG A 301 -8.96 24.38 8.89
N LEU A 302 -9.31 23.11 8.87
CA LEU A 302 -9.33 22.25 10.05
C LEU A 302 -7.99 21.52 10.13
N LEU A 303 -7.24 21.80 11.19
CA LEU A 303 -5.93 21.19 11.45
C LEU A 303 -6.09 20.06 12.47
N LEU A 304 -5.60 18.90 12.11
CA LEU A 304 -5.67 17.67 12.91
C LEU A 304 -4.27 17.24 13.27
N SER A 305 -4.03 16.87 14.53
CA SER A 305 -2.75 16.31 14.95
C SER A 305 -2.98 15.35 16.11
N TRP A 306 -2.14 14.32 16.26
CA TRP A 306 -2.27 13.35 17.34
C TRP A 306 -0.95 13.05 18.00
N TYR A 307 -1.02 12.54 19.22
CA TYR A 307 0.15 12.18 20.01
C TYR A 307 -0.16 10.95 20.88
N VAL A 308 0.34 9.79 20.46
CA VAL A 308 0.20 8.50 21.13
C VAL A 308 1.60 7.91 21.34
N PRO A 309 2.31 8.35 22.38
CA PRO A 309 3.76 8.12 22.53
C PRO A 309 4.13 6.70 22.92
N ASN A 310 3.19 5.93 23.45
CA ASN A 310 3.43 4.61 24.00
C ASN A 310 2.57 3.55 23.30
N SER A 311 3.09 2.34 23.18
CA SER A 311 2.37 1.17 22.74
C SER A 311 2.73 -0.03 23.64
N ASN A 312 2.01 -1.12 23.50
CA ASN A 312 2.33 -2.41 24.09
C ASN A 312 2.82 -3.43 23.04
N ILE A 313 3.16 -2.94 21.84
CA ILE A 313 3.63 -3.78 20.75
C ILE A 313 5.05 -4.23 21.01
N ARG A 314 5.24 -5.54 21.08
CA ARG A 314 6.54 -6.20 21.12
C ARG A 314 6.44 -7.52 20.33
N LEU A 315 7.23 -7.64 19.30
CA LEU A 315 7.22 -8.77 18.36
C LEU A 315 8.60 -9.41 18.25
N GLY A 316 8.63 -10.70 17.96
CA GLY A 316 9.85 -11.48 17.85
C GLY A 316 10.42 -11.90 19.22
N GLU A 317 10.89 -13.14 19.34
CA GLU A 317 11.55 -13.66 20.54
C GLU A 317 13.00 -13.18 20.61
N ASP A 318 13.46 -12.87 21.82
CA ASP A 318 14.82 -12.38 22.05
C ASP A 318 15.84 -13.50 21.84
N SER A 319 16.96 -13.16 21.21
CA SER A 319 18.12 -14.05 21.19
C SER A 319 18.54 -14.40 22.61
N LYS A 320 19.01 -15.64 22.84
CA LYS A 320 19.56 -16.11 24.14
C LYS A 320 20.74 -15.27 24.62
N THR A 321 21.42 -14.59 23.70
CA THR A 321 22.56 -13.69 23.98
C THR A 321 22.11 -12.23 24.16
N ALA A 322 20.81 -11.93 24.03
CA ALA A 322 20.31 -10.58 24.24
C ALA A 322 20.58 -10.11 25.68
N ILE A 323 21.22 -8.96 25.82
CA ILE A 323 21.45 -8.34 27.12
C ILE A 323 20.08 -8.00 27.73
N LYS A 324 19.73 -8.64 28.83
CA LYS A 324 18.53 -8.29 29.60
C LYS A 324 18.78 -6.95 30.26
N CYS A 325 18.22 -5.90 29.70
CA CYS A 325 18.19 -4.61 30.36
C CYS A 325 17.37 -4.69 31.65
N ASP A 326 17.91 -4.17 32.75
CA ASP A 326 17.14 -3.96 33.98
C ASP A 326 16.30 -2.67 33.83
N PRO A 327 14.96 -2.78 33.77
CA PRO A 327 14.10 -1.60 33.66
C PRO A 327 14.24 -0.61 34.80
N SER A 328 14.74 -1.07 35.96
CA SER A 328 14.92 -0.22 37.13
C SER A 328 16.15 0.70 37.05
N SER A 329 17.08 0.41 36.14
CA SER A 329 18.34 1.17 35.99
C SER A 329 18.19 2.55 35.35
N GLY A 330 17.00 2.87 34.78
CA GLY A 330 16.73 4.12 34.06
C GLY A 330 17.52 4.27 32.74
N CYS A 331 18.40 3.33 32.42
CA CYS A 331 19.27 3.36 31.23
C CYS A 331 18.68 2.61 30.04
N CYS A 332 17.54 1.92 30.23
CA CYS A 332 16.93 1.10 29.18
C CYS A 332 15.84 1.86 28.45
N ALA A 333 15.89 1.82 27.13
CA ALA A 333 14.78 2.22 26.27
C ALA A 333 13.53 1.38 26.59
N SER A 334 12.33 1.90 26.29
CA SER A 334 11.09 1.15 26.47
C SER A 334 11.21 -0.25 25.82
N PRO A 335 10.77 -1.32 26.50
CA PRO A 335 10.76 -2.66 25.92
C PRO A 335 9.74 -2.79 24.78
N TYR A 336 8.86 -1.78 24.60
CA TYR A 336 7.81 -1.72 23.60
C TYR A 336 8.12 -0.70 22.52
N TYR A 337 7.51 -0.88 21.36
CA TYR A 337 7.57 0.08 20.28
C TYR A 337 7.13 1.48 20.74
N GLN A 338 7.85 2.49 20.29
CA GLN A 338 7.47 3.89 20.38
C GLN A 338 7.61 4.54 19.01
N PRO A 339 6.59 5.31 18.54
CA PRO A 339 6.65 5.95 17.24
C PRO A 339 7.69 7.06 17.19
N TRP A 340 8.22 7.32 15.99
CA TRP A 340 9.25 8.32 15.77
C TRP A 340 8.91 9.69 16.33
N TYR A 341 7.68 10.16 16.12
CA TYR A 341 7.25 11.48 16.57
C TYR A 341 7.29 11.64 18.10
N SER A 342 7.26 10.57 18.88
CA SER A 342 7.42 10.62 20.33
C SER A 342 8.85 10.94 20.77
N GLY A 343 9.82 10.83 19.85
CA GLY A 343 11.18 11.32 20.05
C GLY A 343 11.37 12.78 19.63
N LYS A 344 10.52 13.27 18.73
CA LYS A 344 10.56 14.64 18.21
C LYS A 344 9.76 15.63 19.05
N PHE A 345 8.61 15.22 19.59
CA PHE A 345 7.69 16.07 20.34
C PHE A 345 7.51 15.52 21.77
N ALA A 346 7.42 16.41 22.76
CA ALA A 346 7.17 16.02 24.13
C ALA A 346 5.68 15.78 24.43
N ASN A 347 4.76 16.38 23.65
CA ASN A 347 3.32 16.32 23.86
C ASN A 347 2.56 16.80 22.61
N ILE A 348 1.23 16.70 22.66
CA ILE A 348 0.32 17.13 21.59
C ILE A 348 0.45 18.62 21.26
N SER A 349 0.71 19.48 22.25
CA SER A 349 0.81 20.93 22.02
C SER A 349 2.01 21.28 21.15
N GLU A 350 3.14 20.60 21.33
CA GLU A 350 4.32 20.78 20.48
C GLU A 350 4.07 20.28 19.06
N ALA A 351 3.45 19.10 18.90
CA ALA A 351 3.11 18.54 17.61
C ALA A 351 2.13 19.47 16.83
N ALA A 352 1.06 19.92 17.48
CA ALA A 352 0.08 20.83 16.89
C ALA A 352 0.69 22.19 16.53
N LYS A 353 1.55 22.74 17.40
CA LYS A 353 2.27 23.99 17.13
C LYS A 353 3.21 23.86 15.95
N TYR A 354 3.99 22.78 15.87
CA TYR A 354 4.89 22.53 14.74
C TYR A 354 4.09 22.44 13.44
N TRP A 355 3.00 21.67 13.45
CA TRP A 355 2.11 21.50 12.32
C TRP A 355 1.55 22.84 11.80
N SER A 356 0.93 23.62 12.70
CA SER A 356 0.33 24.92 12.34
C SER A 356 1.36 25.93 11.85
N SER A 357 2.53 25.98 12.49
CA SER A 357 3.58 26.95 12.13
C SER A 357 4.21 26.67 10.77
N ASN A 358 4.31 25.39 10.36
CA ASN A 358 4.93 24.98 9.11
C ASN A 358 3.91 24.64 8.02
N TYR A 359 2.62 24.80 8.27
CA TYR A 359 1.53 24.40 7.39
C TYR A 359 1.72 24.82 5.93
N LYS A 360 1.98 26.12 5.71
CA LYS A 360 2.11 26.70 4.37
C LYS A 360 3.30 26.11 3.60
N GLU A 361 4.44 25.98 4.26
CA GLU A 361 5.65 25.42 3.66
C GLU A 361 5.45 23.96 3.29
N LEU A 362 4.92 23.15 4.24
CA LEU A 362 4.67 21.74 4.03
C LEU A 362 3.63 21.49 2.93
N LYS A 363 2.58 22.32 2.86
CA LYS A 363 1.60 22.26 1.77
C LYS A 363 2.25 22.55 0.43
N THR A 364 3.05 23.61 0.34
CA THR A 364 3.73 24.00 -0.90
C THR A 364 4.66 22.89 -1.40
N LYS A 365 5.47 22.29 -0.51
CA LYS A 365 6.37 21.19 -0.88
C LYS A 365 5.63 19.94 -1.33
N SER A 366 4.55 19.58 -0.63
CA SER A 366 3.69 18.45 -1.02
C SER A 366 2.97 18.70 -2.35
N GLN A 367 2.58 19.95 -2.63
CA GLN A 367 1.97 20.34 -3.90
C GLN A 367 2.99 20.26 -5.05
N LEU A 368 4.23 20.72 -4.83
CA LEU A 368 5.30 20.57 -5.83
C LEU A 368 5.52 19.11 -6.23
N PHE A 369 5.48 18.19 -5.25
CA PHE A 369 5.55 16.76 -5.54
C PHE A 369 4.35 16.30 -6.37
N SER A 370 3.13 16.61 -5.92
CA SER A 370 1.90 16.23 -6.63
C SER A 370 1.91 16.76 -8.07
N ASP A 371 2.23 18.03 -8.27
CA ASP A 371 2.27 18.66 -9.59
C ASP A 371 3.32 18.03 -10.50
N ALA A 372 4.53 17.73 -9.97
CA ALA A 372 5.58 17.06 -10.72
C ALA A 372 5.19 15.63 -11.13
N PHE A 373 4.55 14.87 -10.20
CA PHE A 373 4.12 13.51 -10.49
C PHE A 373 3.02 13.48 -11.55
N PHE A 374 1.96 14.28 -11.37
CA PHE A 374 0.80 14.30 -12.28
C PHE A 374 1.02 15.10 -13.59
N ARG A 375 2.16 15.77 -13.74
CA ARG A 375 2.62 16.32 -15.02
C ARG A 375 3.07 15.21 -15.99
N SER A 376 3.35 14.02 -15.49
CA SER A 376 3.78 12.89 -16.31
C SER A 376 2.79 12.60 -17.44
N THR A 377 3.29 12.33 -18.65
CA THR A 377 2.50 11.99 -19.84
C THR A 377 2.33 10.48 -20.02
N LEU A 378 2.59 9.72 -18.95
CA LEU A 378 2.44 8.26 -18.94
C LEU A 378 0.96 7.84 -18.99
N PRO A 379 0.66 6.60 -19.36
CA PRO A 379 -0.71 6.10 -19.42
C PRO A 379 -1.47 6.33 -18.10
N PRO A 380 -2.74 6.77 -18.14
CA PRO A 380 -3.49 7.14 -16.94
C PRO A 380 -3.67 5.99 -15.97
N GLU A 381 -3.82 4.75 -16.43
CA GLU A 381 -3.86 3.54 -15.61
C GLU A 381 -2.58 3.32 -14.81
N VAL A 382 -1.43 3.75 -15.34
CA VAL A 382 -0.13 3.66 -14.66
C VAL A 382 -0.03 4.74 -13.58
N LEU A 383 -0.40 5.98 -13.90
CA LEU A 383 -0.40 7.08 -12.91
C LEU A 383 -1.34 6.78 -11.75
N GLU A 384 -2.51 6.21 -12.03
CA GLU A 384 -3.45 5.79 -11.01
C GLU A 384 -2.89 4.65 -10.16
N ALA A 385 -2.38 3.58 -10.76
CA ALA A 385 -1.81 2.43 -10.05
C ALA A 385 -0.66 2.85 -9.10
N VAL A 386 0.25 3.70 -9.59
CA VAL A 386 1.38 4.18 -8.77
C VAL A 386 0.88 5.07 -7.64
N SER A 387 0.12 6.13 -7.94
CA SER A 387 -0.33 7.10 -6.93
C SER A 387 -1.25 6.49 -5.87
N ALA A 388 -2.12 5.55 -6.26
CA ALA A 388 -2.99 4.84 -5.34
C ALA A 388 -2.19 3.99 -4.34
N ASN A 389 -1.16 3.29 -4.80
CA ASN A 389 -0.34 2.43 -3.95
C ASN A 389 0.68 3.19 -3.08
N LEU A 390 0.92 4.50 -3.33
CA LEU A 390 1.65 5.34 -2.37
C LEU A 390 0.88 5.51 -1.04
N SER A 391 -0.42 5.28 -1.01
CA SER A 391 -1.25 5.25 0.20
C SER A 391 -0.75 4.23 1.24
N ILE A 392 -0.11 3.14 0.80
CA ILE A 392 0.50 2.12 1.67
C ILE A 392 1.51 2.77 2.63
N LEU A 393 2.28 3.74 2.16
CA LEU A 393 3.27 4.44 2.97
C LEU A 393 2.66 5.32 4.08
N LYS A 394 1.39 5.71 3.95
CA LYS A 394 0.63 6.46 4.96
C LYS A 394 -0.25 5.58 5.84
N SER A 395 -0.40 4.31 5.47
CA SER A 395 -1.25 3.35 6.16
C SER A 395 -0.58 2.77 7.40
N PRO A 396 -1.33 2.08 8.27
CA PRO A 396 -0.78 1.38 9.43
C PRO A 396 0.14 0.21 9.10
N THR A 397 0.29 -0.17 7.82
CA THR A 397 1.28 -1.15 7.36
C THR A 397 2.71 -0.70 7.71
N VAL A 398 2.96 0.61 7.69
CA VAL A 398 4.28 1.18 7.94
C VAL A 398 4.37 1.73 9.35
N LEU A 399 5.44 1.41 10.05
CA LEU A 399 5.81 1.96 11.36
C LEU A 399 7.20 2.60 11.26
N ARG A 400 7.42 3.69 11.98
CA ARG A 400 8.72 4.33 12.12
C ARG A 400 9.09 4.42 13.59
N GLN A 401 10.14 3.71 13.98
CA GLN A 401 10.59 3.63 15.37
C GLN A 401 11.19 4.95 15.85
N ARG A 402 11.21 5.17 17.15
CA ARG A 402 11.68 6.42 17.81
C ARG A 402 13.09 6.85 17.38
N ASP A 403 13.97 5.92 17.06
CA ASP A 403 15.32 6.17 16.56
C ASP A 403 15.38 6.47 15.04
N GLY A 404 14.23 6.58 14.38
CA GLY A 404 14.09 6.92 12.97
C GLY A 404 14.07 5.74 12.02
N LYS A 405 14.34 4.52 12.48
CA LYS A 405 14.34 3.33 11.66
C LYS A 405 12.94 2.95 11.20
N LEU A 406 12.84 2.58 9.93
CA LEU A 406 11.62 2.02 9.34
C LEU A 406 11.44 0.57 9.78
N TRP A 407 10.20 0.20 10.03
CA TRP A 407 9.76 -1.15 10.23
C TRP A 407 8.33 -1.29 9.66
N ALA A 408 7.97 -2.47 9.16
CA ALA A 408 6.66 -2.61 8.53
C ALA A 408 6.06 -3.99 8.73
N TRP A 409 4.75 -4.03 8.63
CA TRP A 409 3.97 -5.22 8.33
C TRP A 409 4.04 -5.53 6.84
N GLU A 410 3.55 -6.68 6.40
CA GLU A 410 3.28 -6.94 4.98
C GLU A 410 2.01 -6.20 4.53
N GLY A 411 1.01 -6.14 5.41
CA GLY A 411 -0.26 -5.47 5.28
C GLY A 411 -0.96 -5.38 6.62
N CYS A 412 -2.26 -5.10 6.64
CA CYS A 412 -3.05 -4.98 7.85
C CYS A 412 -4.30 -5.87 7.79
N SER A 413 -4.58 -6.61 8.86
CA SER A 413 -5.91 -7.09 9.16
C SER A 413 -6.77 -5.94 9.71
N ASP A 414 -8.06 -6.18 9.98
CA ASP A 414 -8.99 -5.11 10.39
C ASP A 414 -8.57 -4.36 11.67
N ASN A 415 -7.88 -5.03 12.60
CA ASN A 415 -7.50 -4.50 13.91
C ASN A 415 -6.09 -4.89 14.38
N SER A 416 -5.29 -5.45 13.50
CA SER A 416 -3.91 -5.85 13.78
C SER A 416 -3.07 -5.78 12.52
N GLY A 417 -1.74 -5.69 12.64
CA GLY A 417 -0.87 -5.91 11.50
C GLY A 417 -0.94 -7.36 11.02
N CYS A 418 -0.68 -7.57 9.74
CA CYS A 418 -0.54 -8.90 9.14
C CYS A 418 0.92 -9.16 8.81
N CYS A 419 1.46 -10.30 9.27
CA CYS A 419 2.79 -10.78 8.92
C CYS A 419 3.90 -9.74 9.23
N GLU A 420 4.41 -9.81 10.46
CA GLU A 420 5.35 -8.84 11.03
C GLU A 420 6.73 -8.85 10.36
N GLY A 421 7.52 -7.82 10.65
CA GLY A 421 8.97 -7.86 10.59
C GLY A 421 9.62 -7.34 9.33
N SER A 422 8.99 -6.46 8.55
CA SER A 422 9.54 -5.98 7.28
C SER A 422 9.98 -7.15 6.38
N CYS A 423 9.09 -8.14 6.25
CA CYS A 423 9.34 -9.42 5.59
C CYS A 423 10.13 -9.27 4.30
N THR A 424 11.34 -9.82 4.27
CA THR A 424 12.33 -9.51 3.22
C THR A 424 11.88 -9.90 1.83
N HIS A 425 11.11 -10.99 1.67
CA HIS A 425 10.64 -11.44 0.36
C HIS A 425 9.45 -10.60 -0.14
N VAL A 426 8.55 -10.13 0.74
CA VAL A 426 7.44 -9.23 0.34
C VAL A 426 7.97 -7.84 0.01
N TRP A 427 8.89 -7.31 0.82
CA TRP A 427 9.48 -6.00 0.60
C TRP A 427 10.49 -5.95 -0.57
N ASN A 428 10.80 -7.08 -1.22
CA ASN A 428 11.49 -7.10 -2.51
C ASN A 428 10.68 -6.43 -3.63
N TYR A 429 9.36 -6.50 -3.56
CA TYR A 429 8.47 -5.90 -4.57
C TYR A 429 8.27 -4.39 -4.37
N ALA A 430 8.50 -3.85 -3.17
CA ALA A 430 8.26 -2.46 -2.83
C ALA A 430 9.29 -1.52 -3.47
N GLN A 431 8.97 -0.98 -4.66
CA GLN A 431 9.89 -0.13 -5.43
C GLN A 431 9.71 1.37 -5.18
N ALA A 432 8.69 1.81 -4.45
CA ALA A 432 8.46 3.24 -4.20
C ALA A 432 9.43 3.84 -3.19
N ILE A 433 9.67 3.16 -2.04
CA ILE A 433 10.49 3.66 -0.94
C ILE A 433 11.93 4.00 -1.35
N PRO A 434 12.67 3.14 -2.09
CA PRO A 434 14.06 3.43 -2.40
C PRO A 434 14.27 4.70 -3.25
N HIS A 435 13.25 5.11 -3.98
CA HIS A 435 13.28 6.32 -4.80
C HIS A 435 12.73 7.54 -4.07
N LEU A 436 11.66 7.39 -3.28
CA LEU A 436 11.01 8.49 -2.59
C LEU A 436 11.68 8.83 -1.24
N PHE A 437 12.15 7.82 -0.52
CA PHE A 437 12.77 7.96 0.80
C PHE A 437 14.00 7.05 0.95
N PRO A 438 15.07 7.29 0.16
CA PRO A 438 16.26 6.41 0.13
C PRO A 438 16.88 6.21 1.52
N SER A 439 16.90 7.25 2.36
CA SER A 439 17.45 7.17 3.71
C SER A 439 16.66 6.21 4.60
N LEU A 440 15.33 6.12 4.46
CA LEU A 440 14.52 5.13 5.19
C LEU A 440 14.75 3.71 4.68
N GLU A 441 14.83 3.53 3.37
CA GLU A 441 15.12 2.21 2.77
C GLU A 441 16.49 1.69 3.27
N ARG A 442 17.51 2.53 3.35
CA ARG A 442 18.81 2.14 3.94
C ARG A 442 18.69 1.69 5.39
N THR A 443 17.72 2.19 6.18
CA THR A 443 17.50 1.66 7.54
C THR A 443 16.99 0.23 7.54
N LEU A 444 16.21 -0.18 6.53
CA LEU A 444 15.81 -1.59 6.35
C LEU A 444 17.03 -2.46 6.03
N ARG A 445 17.89 -2.01 5.10
CA ARG A 445 19.13 -2.72 4.75
C ARG A 445 20.04 -2.89 5.97
N ASN A 446 20.24 -1.79 6.73
CA ASN A 446 21.02 -1.85 7.97
C ASN A 446 20.41 -2.86 8.97
N THR A 447 19.11 -2.85 9.14
CA THR A 447 18.42 -3.82 10.02
C THR A 447 18.65 -5.26 9.57
N GLU A 448 18.48 -5.55 8.28
CA GLU A 448 18.66 -6.90 7.73
C GLU A 448 20.08 -7.43 7.97
N PHE A 449 21.10 -6.65 7.60
CA PHE A 449 22.48 -7.13 7.61
C PHE A 449 23.21 -6.98 8.95
N THR A 450 22.78 -6.05 9.83
CA THR A 450 23.49 -5.79 11.10
C THR A 450 22.74 -6.22 12.35
N VAL A 451 21.41 -6.45 12.25
CA VAL A 451 20.58 -6.81 13.40
C VAL A 451 19.93 -8.18 13.21
N SER A 452 19.36 -8.45 12.01
CA SER A 452 18.63 -9.69 11.73
C SER A 452 19.52 -10.80 11.16
N GLN A 453 20.78 -10.51 10.86
CA GLN A 453 21.78 -11.48 10.39
C GLN A 453 22.66 -11.94 11.55
N ASN A 454 22.89 -13.26 11.64
CA ASN A 454 23.86 -13.84 12.59
C ASN A 454 25.27 -13.87 11.99
N ASP A 455 26.25 -14.36 12.76
CA ASP A 455 27.66 -14.40 12.32
C ASP A 455 27.92 -15.43 11.20
N GLU A 456 27.04 -16.41 11.00
CA GLU A 456 27.09 -17.37 9.91
C GLU A 456 26.55 -16.82 8.59
N GLY A 457 25.93 -15.63 8.62
CA GLY A 457 25.29 -14.99 7.46
C GLY A 457 23.81 -15.36 7.28
N HIS A 458 23.21 -16.15 8.19
CA HIS A 458 21.78 -16.46 8.17
C HIS A 458 20.98 -15.22 8.56
N GLN A 459 20.03 -14.80 7.73
CA GLN A 459 19.11 -13.71 8.03
C GLN A 459 17.75 -14.24 8.49
N ALA A 460 17.29 -13.78 9.64
CA ALA A 460 15.88 -13.90 9.97
C ALA A 460 15.09 -12.99 9.03
N PHE A 461 14.24 -13.56 8.18
CA PHE A 461 13.51 -12.81 7.14
C PHE A 461 12.43 -11.86 7.69
N ARG A 462 12.16 -11.91 9.00
CA ARG A 462 11.27 -11.05 9.76
C ARG A 462 11.98 -10.47 10.96
N SER A 463 12.17 -9.14 11.01
CA SER A 463 12.83 -8.43 12.08
C SER A 463 11.93 -8.26 13.32
N ALA A 464 12.52 -8.17 14.51
CA ALA A 464 11.78 -7.89 15.74
C ALA A 464 11.29 -6.44 15.82
N LEU A 465 10.25 -6.18 16.62
CA LEU A 465 9.79 -4.83 16.99
C LEU A 465 9.69 -4.70 18.53
N PRO A 466 10.33 -3.74 19.20
CA PRO A 466 11.36 -2.84 18.67
C PRO A 466 12.50 -3.58 18.01
N ILE A 467 13.16 -2.91 17.03
CA ILE A 467 14.27 -3.50 16.27
C ILE A 467 15.41 -3.91 17.20
N ARG A 468 15.70 -5.21 17.22
CA ARG A 468 16.73 -5.83 18.05
C ARG A 468 17.07 -7.24 17.51
N PRO A 469 18.22 -7.83 17.89
CA PRO A 469 18.51 -9.22 17.56
C PRO A 469 17.45 -10.17 18.12
N LYS A 470 16.98 -11.10 17.31
CA LYS A 470 16.01 -12.13 17.68
C LYS A 470 16.60 -13.54 17.53
N ILE A 471 15.87 -14.54 18.01
CA ILE A 471 16.23 -15.93 17.83
C ILE A 471 16.19 -16.32 16.33
N HIS A 472 17.11 -17.17 15.91
CA HIS A 472 17.19 -17.75 14.57
C HIS A 472 16.67 -19.20 14.61
N ASP A 473 15.37 -19.35 14.72
CA ASP A 473 14.65 -20.60 14.93
C ASP A 473 13.87 -21.10 13.69
N PHE A 474 14.00 -20.38 12.57
CA PHE A 474 13.35 -20.70 11.31
C PHE A 474 14.32 -20.58 10.12
N TYR A 475 13.97 -21.12 8.97
CA TYR A 475 14.76 -21.04 7.75
C TYR A 475 14.87 -19.60 7.25
N ALA A 476 15.98 -19.28 6.58
CA ALA A 476 16.06 -18.04 5.81
C ALA A 476 15.17 -18.14 4.57
N ALA A 477 14.55 -17.03 4.16
CA ALA A 477 13.84 -16.95 2.89
C ALA A 477 14.85 -16.72 1.75
N SER A 478 14.91 -17.64 0.79
CA SER A 478 15.91 -17.60 -0.27
C SER A 478 15.79 -16.36 -1.16
N ASP A 479 14.58 -16.08 -1.63
CA ASP A 479 14.25 -14.88 -2.40
C ASP A 479 14.43 -13.59 -1.59
N GLY A 480 14.11 -13.65 -0.28
CA GLY A 480 14.29 -12.52 0.64
C GLY A 480 15.74 -12.14 0.85
N GLN A 481 16.58 -13.13 1.22
CA GLN A 481 18.00 -12.89 1.52
C GLN A 481 18.81 -12.54 0.27
N LEU A 482 18.59 -13.25 -0.84
CA LEU A 482 19.22 -12.97 -2.13
C LEU A 482 18.77 -11.63 -2.69
N GLY A 483 17.47 -11.30 -2.55
CA GLY A 483 16.93 -9.99 -2.90
C GLY A 483 17.51 -8.85 -2.05
N GLY A 484 17.76 -9.10 -0.76
CA GLY A 484 18.46 -8.18 0.14
C GLY A 484 19.85 -7.80 -0.37
N ILE A 485 20.63 -8.79 -0.85
CA ILE A 485 21.95 -8.55 -1.46
C ILE A 485 21.84 -7.65 -2.70
N MET A 486 20.89 -7.90 -3.59
CA MET A 486 20.64 -7.03 -4.76
C MET A 486 20.23 -5.62 -4.34
N LYS A 487 19.39 -5.49 -3.30
CA LYS A 487 18.97 -4.18 -2.79
C LYS A 487 20.10 -3.38 -2.14
N VAL A 488 21.13 -4.01 -1.55
CA VAL A 488 22.34 -3.30 -1.10
C VAL A 488 23.03 -2.62 -2.30
N TYR A 489 23.15 -3.33 -3.42
CA TYR A 489 23.67 -2.72 -4.65
C TYR A 489 22.82 -1.53 -5.09
N ARG A 490 21.48 -1.66 -5.11
CA ARG A 490 20.55 -0.58 -5.45
C ARG A 490 20.72 0.64 -4.56
N GLU A 491 20.73 0.45 -3.22
CA GLU A 491 20.86 1.57 -2.27
C GLU A 491 22.20 2.29 -2.41
N TRP A 492 23.27 1.55 -2.70
CA TRP A 492 24.56 2.15 -3.01
C TRP A 492 24.51 3.00 -4.27
N ARG A 493 23.91 2.48 -5.37
CA ARG A 493 23.82 3.22 -6.63
C ARG A 493 22.90 4.45 -6.55
N ILE A 494 21.83 4.37 -5.74
CA ILE A 494 20.91 5.50 -5.52
C ILE A 494 21.54 6.58 -4.63
N SER A 495 22.26 6.20 -3.58
CA SER A 495 22.81 7.16 -2.61
C SER A 495 24.19 7.71 -3.00
N GLY A 496 24.98 6.95 -3.75
CA GLY A 496 26.38 7.27 -4.02
C GLY A 496 27.31 7.03 -2.82
N ASP A 497 26.79 6.49 -1.69
CA ASP A 497 27.56 6.31 -0.45
C ASP A 497 28.42 5.06 -0.50
N SER A 498 29.60 5.18 -1.08
CA SER A 498 30.58 4.08 -1.18
C SER A 498 31.24 3.74 0.17
N GLN A 499 31.20 4.64 1.16
CA GLN A 499 31.69 4.32 2.50
C GLN A 499 30.71 3.39 3.22
N TRP A 500 29.41 3.66 3.13
CA TRP A 500 28.36 2.75 3.63
C TRP A 500 28.47 1.36 2.99
N LEU A 501 28.66 1.28 1.68
CA LEU A 501 28.91 0.00 1.00
C LEU A 501 30.09 -0.74 1.60
N LYS A 502 31.24 -0.06 1.74
CA LYS A 502 32.47 -0.65 2.27
C LYS A 502 32.28 -1.20 3.70
N GLU A 503 31.54 -0.50 4.54
CA GLU A 503 31.25 -0.94 5.91
C GLU A 503 30.31 -2.16 5.96
N LEU A 504 29.32 -2.21 5.04
CA LEU A 504 28.31 -3.27 5.02
C LEU A 504 28.78 -4.52 4.26
N PHE A 505 29.71 -4.40 3.30
CA PHE A 505 30.10 -5.45 2.37
C PHE A 505 30.56 -6.75 3.06
N PRO A 506 31.32 -6.77 4.18
CA PRO A 506 31.65 -7.99 4.87
C PRO A 506 30.44 -8.81 5.32
N LYS A 507 29.34 -8.14 5.72
CA LYS A 507 28.08 -8.78 6.09
C LYS A 507 27.33 -9.29 4.85
N VAL A 508 27.38 -8.54 3.75
CA VAL A 508 26.82 -8.95 2.45
C VAL A 508 27.53 -10.21 1.93
N LYS A 509 28.86 -10.25 2.03
CA LYS A 509 29.66 -11.41 1.67
C LYS A 509 29.29 -12.64 2.53
N ALA A 510 29.21 -12.48 3.84
CA ALA A 510 28.80 -13.56 4.73
C ALA A 510 27.38 -14.09 4.39
N SER A 511 26.47 -13.18 4.05
CA SER A 511 25.12 -13.53 3.60
C SER A 511 25.14 -14.35 2.30
N MET A 512 25.95 -13.95 1.32
CA MET A 512 26.07 -14.66 0.05
C MET A 512 26.70 -16.05 0.24
N ASP A 513 27.77 -16.12 1.05
CA ASP A 513 28.44 -17.37 1.36
C ASP A 513 27.49 -18.35 2.10
N TYR A 514 26.63 -17.84 2.99
CA TYR A 514 25.57 -18.64 3.62
C TYR A 514 24.59 -19.21 2.57
N CYS A 515 24.13 -18.41 1.65
CA CYS A 515 23.21 -18.85 0.58
C CYS A 515 23.85 -19.96 -0.27
N ILE A 516 25.12 -19.82 -0.64
CA ILE A 516 25.89 -20.84 -1.40
C ILE A 516 25.95 -22.12 -0.60
N ASN A 517 26.44 -22.06 0.66
CA ASN A 517 26.67 -23.23 1.49
C ASN A 517 25.37 -23.97 1.85
N THR A 518 24.27 -23.26 1.96
CA THR A 518 22.96 -23.82 2.36
C THR A 518 22.20 -24.38 1.16
N TRP A 519 22.09 -23.64 0.05
CA TRP A 519 21.21 -24.01 -1.05
C TRP A 519 21.92 -24.50 -2.30
N ASP A 520 23.22 -24.18 -2.48
CA ASP A 520 24.08 -24.67 -3.57
C ASP A 520 25.38 -25.33 -3.04
N PRO A 521 25.31 -26.28 -2.07
CA PRO A 521 26.50 -26.82 -1.41
C PRO A 521 27.40 -27.62 -2.33
N ARG A 522 27.01 -27.88 -3.56
CA ARG A 522 27.80 -28.57 -4.59
C ARG A 522 28.41 -27.61 -5.61
N HIS A 523 28.24 -26.31 -5.39
CA HIS A 523 28.77 -25.20 -6.22
C HIS A 523 28.40 -25.33 -7.71
N LYS A 524 27.12 -25.61 -7.99
CA LYS A 524 26.61 -25.77 -9.37
C LYS A 524 26.08 -24.47 -9.96
N GLY A 525 25.90 -23.45 -9.15
CA GLY A 525 25.26 -22.19 -9.53
C GLY A 525 23.71 -22.23 -9.51
N ILE A 526 23.13 -23.18 -8.77
CA ILE A 526 21.69 -23.41 -8.67
C ILE A 526 21.26 -23.68 -7.23
N LEU A 527 20.03 -23.31 -6.87
CA LEU A 527 19.45 -23.67 -5.59
C LEU A 527 18.82 -25.06 -5.70
N GLU A 528 19.54 -26.11 -5.27
CA GLU A 528 19.05 -27.48 -5.36
C GLU A 528 18.53 -28.04 -4.03
N GLU A 529 19.01 -27.54 -2.89
CA GLU A 529 18.49 -27.91 -1.59
C GLU A 529 17.12 -27.21 -1.35
N PRO A 530 16.25 -27.73 -0.47
CA PRO A 530 14.95 -27.08 -0.20
C PRO A 530 15.15 -25.67 0.31
N HIS A 531 14.40 -24.73 -0.25
CA HIS A 531 14.54 -23.30 0.05
C HIS A 531 13.18 -22.62 0.23
N HIS A 532 13.03 -21.97 1.38
CA HIS A 532 11.85 -21.19 1.75
C HIS A 532 11.75 -19.95 0.89
N ASN A 533 10.53 -19.53 0.56
CA ASN A 533 10.28 -18.41 -0.32
C ASN A 533 8.93 -17.71 -0.03
N THR A 534 8.59 -16.70 -0.82
CA THR A 534 7.40 -15.84 -0.67
C THR A 534 6.05 -16.56 -0.69
N TYR A 535 6.02 -17.84 -1.01
CA TYR A 535 4.82 -18.68 -0.99
C TYR A 535 4.65 -19.48 0.29
N ASP A 536 5.43 -19.18 1.33
CA ASP A 536 5.39 -19.82 2.65
C ASP A 536 5.64 -21.35 2.60
N ILE A 537 6.36 -21.80 1.59
CA ILE A 537 6.72 -23.20 1.34
C ILE A 537 8.18 -23.32 0.92
N GLU A 538 8.73 -24.53 0.99
CA GLU A 538 10.02 -24.87 0.39
C GLU A 538 9.81 -25.38 -1.01
N PHE A 539 10.50 -24.77 -1.98
CA PHE A 539 10.71 -25.39 -3.27
C PHE A 539 11.82 -26.43 -3.14
N TRP A 540 11.57 -27.62 -3.66
CA TRP A 540 12.46 -28.77 -3.64
C TRP A 540 13.11 -28.99 -5.00
N GLY A 541 14.39 -28.71 -5.10
CA GLY A 541 15.13 -28.71 -6.34
C GLY A 541 15.09 -27.39 -7.12
N PRO A 542 15.89 -27.24 -8.16
CA PRO A 542 16.10 -26.00 -8.86
C PRO A 542 14.84 -25.55 -9.62
N ASP A 543 14.57 -24.27 -9.55
CA ASP A 543 13.42 -23.60 -10.14
C ASP A 543 13.81 -22.27 -10.79
N GLY A 544 12.89 -21.71 -11.59
CA GLY A 544 13.12 -20.45 -12.30
C GLY A 544 13.19 -19.24 -11.38
N MET A 545 12.26 -19.12 -10.41
CA MET A 545 12.12 -17.95 -9.55
C MET A 545 13.34 -17.76 -8.64
N CYS A 546 13.62 -18.73 -7.76
CA CYS A 546 14.69 -18.59 -6.78
C CYS A 546 16.09 -18.66 -7.43
N THR A 547 16.26 -19.42 -8.51
CA THR A 547 17.52 -19.40 -9.29
C THR A 547 17.74 -18.02 -9.93
N SER A 548 16.69 -17.33 -10.42
CA SER A 548 16.85 -15.97 -10.95
C SER A 548 17.32 -14.96 -9.89
N PHE A 549 16.85 -15.09 -8.66
CA PHE A 549 17.38 -14.31 -7.51
C PHE A 549 18.84 -14.62 -7.24
N TYR A 550 19.20 -15.91 -7.27
CA TYR A 550 20.58 -16.33 -7.02
C TYR A 550 21.55 -15.75 -8.04
N LEU A 551 21.20 -15.80 -9.32
CA LEU A 551 22.03 -15.21 -10.39
C LEU A 551 22.11 -13.68 -10.26
N GLY A 552 21.01 -13.02 -9.89
CA GLY A 552 21.00 -11.58 -9.63
C GLY A 552 21.88 -11.19 -8.43
N ALA A 553 21.83 -11.96 -7.35
CA ALA A 553 22.66 -11.74 -6.17
C ALA A 553 24.16 -11.99 -6.45
N LEU A 554 24.49 -13.07 -7.18
CA LEU A 554 25.87 -13.35 -7.62
C LEU A 554 26.43 -12.22 -8.47
N LEU A 555 25.62 -11.66 -9.39
CA LEU A 555 26.03 -10.50 -10.19
C LEU A 555 26.23 -9.26 -9.31
N SER A 556 25.30 -8.98 -8.39
CA SER A 556 25.38 -7.82 -7.48
C SER A 556 26.62 -7.85 -6.59
N VAL A 557 26.87 -9.00 -5.92
CA VAL A 557 28.03 -9.15 -5.04
C VAL A 557 29.34 -9.09 -5.83
N SER A 558 29.37 -9.60 -7.09
CA SER A 558 30.53 -9.49 -7.97
C SER A 558 30.84 -8.03 -8.29
N GLN A 559 29.87 -7.26 -8.70
CA GLN A 559 30.08 -5.83 -9.04
C GLN A 559 30.46 -4.99 -7.82
N MET A 560 29.84 -5.21 -6.65
CA MET A 560 30.22 -4.55 -5.41
C MET A 560 31.66 -4.90 -4.98
N GLY A 561 32.02 -6.18 -5.06
CA GLY A 561 33.34 -6.66 -4.70
C GLY A 561 34.43 -6.18 -5.66
N GLU A 562 34.19 -6.18 -6.97
CA GLU A 562 35.10 -5.59 -7.95
C GLU A 562 35.39 -4.12 -7.68
N PHE A 563 34.34 -3.32 -7.38
CA PHE A 563 34.51 -1.92 -6.99
C PHE A 563 35.38 -1.77 -5.73
N LEU A 564 35.20 -2.65 -4.75
CA LEU A 564 35.97 -2.66 -3.49
C LEU A 564 37.34 -3.36 -3.62
N LYS A 565 37.64 -3.94 -4.79
CA LYS A 565 38.86 -4.73 -5.06
C LYS A 565 38.97 -6.01 -4.24
N GLU A 566 37.85 -6.64 -3.96
CA GLU A 566 37.76 -7.95 -3.30
C GLU A 566 37.81 -9.09 -4.33
N ASP A 567 38.22 -10.29 -3.89
CA ASP A 567 38.16 -11.48 -4.76
C ASP A 567 36.70 -11.96 -4.89
N VAL A 568 36.17 -11.97 -6.11
CA VAL A 568 34.82 -12.38 -6.48
C VAL A 568 34.81 -13.56 -7.46
N SER A 569 35.92 -14.18 -7.69
CA SER A 569 36.12 -15.23 -8.71
C SER A 569 35.15 -16.44 -8.54
N THR A 570 34.85 -16.80 -7.30
CA THR A 570 33.88 -17.86 -6.97
C THR A 570 32.48 -17.46 -7.43
N TYR A 571 32.04 -16.23 -7.11
CA TYR A 571 30.71 -15.73 -7.48
C TYR A 571 30.52 -15.65 -8.99
N GLN A 572 31.54 -15.16 -9.72
CA GLN A 572 31.54 -15.14 -11.19
C GLN A 572 31.47 -16.53 -11.82
N THR A 573 32.18 -17.50 -11.23
CA THR A 573 32.14 -18.89 -11.69
C THR A 573 30.76 -19.51 -11.51
N LEU A 574 30.16 -19.33 -10.33
CA LEU A 574 28.82 -19.80 -10.03
C LEU A 574 27.77 -19.12 -10.91
N LEU A 575 27.87 -17.80 -11.14
CA LEU A 575 27.01 -17.07 -12.08
C LEU A 575 27.03 -17.68 -13.47
N LYS A 576 28.22 -17.95 -14.00
CA LYS A 576 28.38 -18.55 -15.33
C LYS A 576 27.77 -19.97 -15.40
N SER A 577 28.02 -20.79 -14.40
CA SER A 577 27.48 -22.16 -14.31
C SER A 577 25.97 -22.17 -14.20
N GLY A 578 25.42 -21.30 -13.35
CA GLY A 578 23.97 -21.16 -13.12
C GLY A 578 23.23 -20.67 -14.36
N LYS A 579 23.76 -19.68 -15.06
CA LYS A 579 23.22 -19.23 -16.36
C LYS A 579 23.10 -20.39 -17.34
N LYS A 580 24.16 -21.16 -17.49
CA LYS A 580 24.16 -22.32 -18.39
C LYS A 580 23.13 -23.37 -17.94
N PHE A 581 23.06 -23.69 -16.67
CA PHE A 581 22.11 -24.68 -16.16
C PHE A 581 20.67 -24.23 -16.37
N MET A 582 20.37 -22.99 -16.08
CA MET A 582 19.03 -22.42 -16.22
C MET A 582 18.56 -22.48 -17.67
N GLN A 583 19.45 -22.15 -18.61
CA GLN A 583 19.22 -22.23 -20.04
C GLN A 583 18.99 -23.67 -20.51
N ASP A 584 19.88 -24.58 -20.16
CA ASP A 584 19.89 -25.94 -20.71
C ASP A 584 18.87 -26.86 -20.01
N SER A 585 18.50 -26.55 -18.77
CA SER A 585 17.82 -27.49 -17.88
C SER A 585 16.51 -26.99 -17.27
N LEU A 586 16.29 -25.69 -17.13
CA LEU A 586 15.07 -25.12 -16.53
C LEU A 586 14.17 -24.40 -17.53
N TYR A 587 14.56 -24.34 -18.81
CA TYR A 587 13.76 -23.75 -19.87
C TYR A 587 13.22 -24.84 -20.79
N ASN A 588 11.90 -24.83 -21.03
CA ASN A 588 11.22 -25.85 -21.83
C ASN A 588 10.99 -25.47 -23.31
N GLY A 589 11.66 -24.39 -23.76
CA GLY A 589 11.49 -23.80 -25.10
C GLY A 589 10.43 -22.68 -25.16
N GLU A 590 9.71 -22.42 -24.06
CA GLU A 590 8.71 -21.38 -23.98
C GLU A 590 8.76 -20.64 -22.63
N TYR A 591 8.89 -21.34 -21.51
CA TYR A 591 8.99 -20.75 -20.18
C TYR A 591 9.90 -21.55 -19.24
N PHE A 592 10.36 -20.88 -18.16
CA PHE A 592 11.11 -21.51 -17.09
C PHE A 592 10.19 -22.27 -16.15
N TYR A 593 10.67 -23.39 -15.61
CA TYR A 593 9.90 -24.30 -14.77
C TYR A 593 10.77 -24.86 -13.63
N GLN A 594 10.17 -25.64 -12.71
CA GLN A 594 10.86 -26.29 -11.61
C GLN A 594 11.19 -27.75 -11.96
N LYS A 595 12.43 -28.16 -11.67
CA LYS A 595 12.82 -29.57 -11.61
C LYS A 595 12.72 -30.06 -10.17
N ILE A 596 11.62 -30.73 -9.83
CA ILE A 596 11.44 -31.29 -8.50
C ILE A 596 12.52 -32.31 -8.21
N GLN A 597 13.28 -32.07 -7.12
CA GLN A 597 14.34 -32.98 -6.63
C GLN A 597 14.27 -33.01 -5.10
N TRP A 598 14.06 -34.20 -4.51
CA TRP A 598 13.97 -34.36 -3.06
C TRP A 598 14.77 -35.55 -2.53
N GLN A 599 15.44 -36.28 -3.41
CA GLN A 599 16.33 -37.41 -3.06
C GLN A 599 17.77 -37.02 -3.37
N GLY A 600 18.69 -37.52 -2.58
CA GLY A 600 20.11 -37.26 -2.75
C GLY A 600 20.57 -35.87 -2.36
N LEU A 601 19.76 -35.16 -1.57
CA LEU A 601 20.05 -33.84 -1.01
C LEU A 601 20.72 -34.00 0.36
N LYS A 602 21.33 -32.92 0.89
CA LYS A 602 21.83 -32.82 2.25
C LYS A 602 20.69 -32.65 3.27
N ALA A 603 19.63 -31.96 2.88
CA ALA A 603 18.47 -31.74 3.73
C ALA A 603 17.77 -33.06 4.11
N PRO A 604 17.13 -33.14 5.27
CA PRO A 604 16.21 -34.18 5.62
C PRO A 604 15.11 -34.37 4.57
N ASN A 605 14.48 -35.55 4.57
CA ASN A 605 13.37 -35.78 3.65
C ASN A 605 12.16 -34.87 3.96
N PRO A 606 11.20 -34.67 3.02
CA PRO A 606 10.09 -33.78 3.20
C PRO A 606 9.22 -34.07 4.43
N ILE A 607 9.09 -35.31 4.86
CA ILE A 607 8.30 -35.69 6.05
C ILE A 607 8.98 -35.18 7.33
N GLU A 608 10.30 -35.34 7.43
CA GLU A 608 11.06 -34.86 8.60
C GLU A 608 11.06 -33.31 8.66
N MET A 609 11.30 -32.64 7.53
CA MET A 609 11.27 -31.19 7.48
C MET A 609 9.90 -30.63 7.85
N SER A 610 8.81 -31.26 7.43
CA SER A 610 7.45 -30.78 7.68
C SER A 610 7.06 -30.70 9.15
N LYS A 611 7.78 -31.41 10.03
CA LYS A 611 7.55 -31.35 11.48
C LYS A 611 7.79 -29.96 12.08
N ASN A 612 8.61 -29.16 11.43
CA ASN A 612 8.99 -27.80 11.86
C ASN A 612 8.35 -26.70 11.01
N MET A 613 7.38 -27.06 10.14
CA MET A 613 6.80 -26.15 9.18
C MET A 613 5.31 -25.93 9.40
N TRP A 614 4.84 -24.73 9.10
CA TRP A 614 3.44 -24.40 9.11
C TRP A 614 2.69 -25.19 8.02
N ASN A 615 1.56 -25.78 8.37
CA ASN A 615 0.59 -26.40 7.46
C ASN A 615 1.13 -27.48 6.50
N SER A 616 2.34 -27.98 6.70
CA SER A 616 2.99 -28.95 5.80
C SER A 616 3.00 -30.37 6.30
N ASN A 617 2.01 -30.81 7.06
CA ASN A 617 1.94 -32.17 7.55
C ASN A 617 1.77 -33.22 6.43
N TYR A 618 2.29 -34.41 6.64
CA TYR A 618 2.16 -35.56 5.74
C TYR A 618 1.33 -36.67 6.40
N SER A 619 0.02 -36.68 6.15
CA SER A 619 -0.87 -37.83 6.46
C SER A 619 -0.47 -39.05 5.66
N GLU A 620 -1.04 -40.20 5.95
CA GLU A 620 -0.77 -41.45 5.21
C GLU A 620 -1.03 -41.31 3.71
N GLU A 621 -2.13 -40.62 3.35
CA GLU A 621 -2.49 -40.34 1.96
C GLU A 621 -1.48 -39.39 1.31
N ALA A 622 -1.01 -38.36 2.02
CA ALA A 622 0.01 -37.43 1.52
C ALA A 622 1.37 -38.12 1.34
N GLN A 623 1.71 -39.12 2.16
CA GLN A 623 2.92 -39.92 1.97
C GLN A 623 2.85 -40.82 0.72
N VAL A 624 1.66 -41.31 0.36
CA VAL A 624 1.46 -42.05 -0.90
C VAL A 624 1.70 -41.09 -2.09
N LEU A 625 1.19 -39.88 -2.02
CA LEU A 625 1.44 -38.87 -3.06
C LEU A 625 2.91 -38.46 -3.14
N LEU A 626 3.60 -38.31 -1.99
CA LEU A 626 5.04 -38.03 -1.96
C LEU A 626 5.86 -39.04 -2.75
N LYS A 627 5.56 -40.34 -2.58
CA LYS A 627 6.24 -41.42 -3.29
C LYS A 627 5.98 -41.39 -4.79
N LYS A 628 4.81 -40.95 -5.21
CA LYS A 628 4.34 -40.94 -6.60
C LYS A 628 4.75 -39.66 -7.35
N GLU A 629 4.62 -38.50 -6.73
CA GLU A 629 4.67 -37.21 -7.37
C GLU A 629 5.76 -36.28 -6.83
N GLY A 630 6.42 -36.65 -5.72
CA GLY A 630 7.35 -35.78 -5.00
C GLY A 630 6.68 -34.96 -3.90
N PRO A 631 7.39 -34.00 -3.30
CA PRO A 631 6.87 -33.16 -2.24
C PRO A 631 5.62 -32.40 -2.71
N LYS A 632 4.65 -32.28 -1.80
CA LYS A 632 3.46 -31.47 -2.08
C LYS A 632 3.80 -29.98 -2.23
N TYR A 633 2.90 -29.23 -2.85
CA TYR A 633 2.97 -27.77 -3.03
C TYR A 633 4.08 -27.30 -3.96
N GLN A 634 4.59 -28.16 -4.84
CA GLN A 634 5.54 -27.77 -5.88
C GLN A 634 4.78 -27.28 -7.13
N TYR A 635 5.38 -26.38 -7.92
CA TYR A 635 4.79 -25.99 -9.18
C TYR A 635 5.27 -26.85 -10.36
N GLY A 636 6.42 -27.51 -10.27
CA GLY A 636 6.94 -28.45 -11.25
C GLY A 636 6.95 -27.86 -12.66
N LYS A 637 6.15 -28.43 -13.57
CA LYS A 637 6.04 -27.96 -14.98
C LYS A 637 5.08 -26.77 -15.16
N GLY A 638 4.62 -26.14 -14.09
CA GLY A 638 3.76 -24.95 -14.13
C GLY A 638 4.46 -23.74 -14.73
N CYS A 639 3.67 -22.87 -15.37
CA CYS A 639 4.06 -21.55 -15.80
C CYS A 639 3.78 -20.59 -14.64
N LEU A 640 4.81 -20.28 -13.86
CA LEU A 640 4.73 -19.43 -12.66
C LEU A 640 4.85 -17.95 -13.07
N SER A 641 3.93 -17.09 -12.63
CA SER A 641 3.87 -15.68 -13.08
C SER A 641 5.13 -14.90 -12.71
N ASP A 642 5.64 -15.09 -11.51
CA ASP A 642 6.89 -14.48 -11.06
C ASP A 642 8.10 -15.44 -11.20
N GLY A 643 8.02 -16.40 -12.11
CA GLY A 643 9.06 -17.43 -12.35
C GLY A 643 10.43 -16.90 -12.77
N VAL A 644 10.56 -15.60 -13.04
CA VAL A 644 11.80 -14.88 -13.33
C VAL A 644 11.93 -13.58 -12.53
N LEU A 645 11.31 -13.53 -11.38
CA LEU A 645 11.22 -12.35 -10.51
C LEU A 645 12.59 -11.76 -10.15
N GLY A 646 13.60 -12.60 -9.90
CA GLY A 646 14.95 -12.15 -9.59
C GLY A 646 15.59 -11.33 -10.72
N PHE A 647 15.27 -11.62 -11.99
CA PHE A 647 15.75 -10.82 -13.12
C PHE A 647 15.05 -9.47 -13.20
N TRP A 648 13.75 -9.40 -12.88
CA TRP A 648 13.06 -8.13 -12.72
C TRP A 648 13.69 -7.27 -11.62
N LEU A 649 13.93 -7.85 -10.45
CA LEU A 649 14.56 -7.11 -9.34
C LEU A 649 15.96 -6.64 -9.71
N ALA A 650 16.75 -7.45 -10.43
CA ALA A 650 18.06 -7.03 -10.93
C ALA A 650 17.93 -5.77 -11.82
N ARG A 651 16.97 -5.74 -12.74
CA ARG A 651 16.70 -4.57 -13.58
C ARG A 651 16.25 -3.35 -12.76
N MET A 652 15.38 -3.54 -11.77
CA MET A 652 14.96 -2.47 -10.84
C MET A 652 16.15 -1.93 -10.03
N CYS A 653 17.11 -2.76 -9.70
CA CYS A 653 18.36 -2.36 -9.04
C CYS A 653 19.38 -1.68 -10.00
N GLY A 654 19.12 -1.65 -11.30
CA GLY A 654 20.02 -1.05 -12.30
C GLY A 654 21.11 -1.99 -12.81
N LEU A 655 20.97 -3.29 -12.56
CA LEU A 655 21.84 -4.33 -13.12
C LEU A 655 21.42 -4.68 -14.56
N GLU A 656 22.34 -5.19 -15.35
CA GLU A 656 22.00 -5.84 -16.62
C GLU A 656 21.27 -7.16 -16.40
N ASN A 657 20.58 -7.66 -17.44
CA ASN A 657 19.94 -8.96 -17.38
C ASN A 657 21.00 -10.07 -17.15
N PRO A 658 20.91 -10.83 -16.06
CA PRO A 658 21.81 -11.95 -15.83
C PRO A 658 21.62 -13.11 -16.83
N MET A 659 20.54 -13.13 -17.61
CA MET A 659 20.13 -14.16 -18.57
C MET A 659 19.84 -13.55 -19.94
N ASP A 660 19.78 -14.39 -20.97
CA ASP A 660 19.35 -14.00 -22.33
C ASP A 660 17.95 -13.37 -22.29
N SER A 661 17.86 -12.13 -22.75
CA SER A 661 16.61 -11.36 -22.77
C SER A 661 15.50 -12.00 -23.62
N SER A 662 15.84 -12.78 -24.65
CA SER A 662 14.85 -13.48 -25.48
C SER A 662 14.15 -14.61 -24.71
N MET A 663 14.85 -15.28 -23.81
CA MET A 663 14.29 -16.34 -22.97
C MET A 663 13.42 -15.74 -21.85
N ILE A 664 13.84 -14.61 -21.27
CA ILE A 664 13.04 -13.86 -20.30
C ILE A 664 11.74 -13.40 -20.94
N LYS A 665 11.84 -12.79 -22.13
CA LYS A 665 10.67 -12.33 -22.90
C LYS A 665 9.72 -13.48 -23.22
N SER A 666 10.26 -14.62 -23.70
CA SER A 666 9.46 -15.81 -24.01
C SER A 666 8.69 -16.33 -22.80
N HIS A 667 9.33 -16.34 -21.61
CA HIS A 667 8.67 -16.71 -20.36
C HIS A 667 7.52 -15.75 -20.02
N LEU A 668 7.74 -14.43 -20.09
CA LEU A 668 6.73 -13.41 -19.80
C LEU A 668 5.57 -13.45 -20.82
N ASP A 669 5.87 -13.71 -22.09
CA ASP A 669 4.84 -13.94 -23.14
C ASP A 669 3.97 -15.17 -22.82
N ALA A 670 4.58 -16.24 -22.29
CA ALA A 670 3.86 -17.43 -21.86
C ALA A 670 2.99 -17.13 -20.62
N VAL A 671 3.52 -16.37 -19.64
CA VAL A 671 2.75 -15.92 -18.47
C VAL A 671 1.53 -15.10 -18.91
N TYR A 672 1.71 -14.10 -19.77
CA TYR A 672 0.60 -13.32 -20.31
C TYR A 672 -0.45 -14.20 -21.00
N LYS A 673 0.00 -15.11 -21.88
CA LYS A 673 -0.87 -15.99 -22.67
C LYS A 673 -1.68 -16.97 -21.83
N TYR A 674 -1.06 -17.56 -20.78
CA TYR A 674 -1.67 -18.68 -20.06
C TYR A 674 -2.29 -18.27 -18.73
N ASN A 675 -1.71 -17.27 -18.05
CA ASN A 675 -2.11 -16.91 -16.69
C ASN A 675 -3.07 -15.71 -16.64
N LEU A 676 -3.03 -14.78 -17.62
CA LEU A 676 -4.00 -13.69 -17.65
C LEU A 676 -5.38 -14.22 -18.05
N LYS A 677 -6.38 -13.87 -17.26
CA LYS A 677 -7.80 -14.13 -17.50
C LYS A 677 -8.56 -12.80 -17.46
N HIS A 678 -9.42 -12.57 -18.44
CA HIS A 678 -10.29 -11.39 -18.45
C HIS A 678 -11.68 -11.68 -17.87
N ASP A 679 -11.97 -12.93 -17.53
CA ASP A 679 -13.19 -13.38 -16.85
C ASP A 679 -12.83 -14.60 -15.99
N LEU A 680 -13.14 -14.52 -14.70
CA LEU A 680 -12.90 -15.56 -13.71
C LEU A 680 -14.18 -16.31 -13.30
N SER A 681 -15.31 -16.14 -14.02
CA SER A 681 -16.59 -16.75 -13.66
C SER A 681 -16.54 -18.28 -13.55
N ASP A 682 -15.72 -18.93 -14.39
CA ASP A 682 -15.52 -20.37 -14.40
C ASP A 682 -14.23 -20.81 -13.68
N HIS A 683 -13.52 -19.85 -13.00
CA HIS A 683 -12.27 -20.14 -12.32
C HIS A 683 -12.51 -20.67 -10.90
N VAL A 684 -11.78 -21.74 -10.56
CA VAL A 684 -11.86 -22.36 -9.23
C VAL A 684 -10.76 -21.81 -8.31
N ASN A 685 -11.15 -21.04 -7.31
CA ASN A 685 -10.26 -20.57 -6.26
C ASN A 685 -10.88 -20.81 -4.86
N PRO A 686 -10.59 -21.94 -4.19
CA PRO A 686 -11.19 -22.28 -2.91
C PRO A 686 -10.53 -21.60 -1.70
N GLN A 687 -9.40 -20.91 -1.88
CA GLN A 687 -8.64 -20.36 -0.75
C GLN A 687 -9.06 -18.93 -0.42
N ARG A 688 -8.67 -17.95 -1.25
CA ARG A 688 -8.93 -16.52 -1.03
C ARG A 688 -9.56 -15.90 -2.28
N PRO A 689 -10.85 -16.22 -2.56
CA PRO A 689 -11.49 -15.85 -3.83
C PRO A 689 -11.73 -14.35 -3.98
N SER A 690 -11.77 -13.57 -2.87
CA SER A 690 -12.13 -12.15 -2.93
C SER A 690 -11.06 -11.23 -3.57
N TYR A 691 -9.88 -11.74 -3.88
CA TYR A 691 -8.84 -10.96 -4.56
C TYR A 691 -9.21 -10.64 -6.01
N ALA A 692 -9.83 -11.59 -6.70
CA ALA A 692 -10.46 -11.38 -8.00
C ALA A 692 -11.46 -12.52 -8.25
N LEU A 693 -12.69 -12.21 -8.65
CA LEU A 693 -13.76 -13.21 -8.77
C LEU A 693 -14.83 -12.81 -9.79
N GLY A 694 -15.59 -13.79 -10.23
CA GLY A 694 -16.71 -13.61 -11.15
C GLY A 694 -16.26 -13.07 -12.50
N LYS A 695 -16.90 -12.02 -12.98
CA LYS A 695 -16.56 -11.38 -14.26
C LYS A 695 -15.29 -10.50 -14.24
N GLU A 696 -14.65 -10.39 -13.12
CA GLU A 696 -13.38 -9.67 -13.02
C GLU A 696 -12.28 -10.44 -13.75
N GLY A 697 -11.30 -9.71 -14.26
CA GLY A 697 -10.06 -10.28 -14.78
C GLY A 697 -8.95 -10.32 -13.73
N GLY A 698 -7.89 -11.08 -14.01
CA GLY A 698 -6.69 -11.12 -13.18
C GLY A 698 -5.62 -12.06 -13.72
N LEU A 699 -4.39 -11.83 -13.27
CA LEU A 699 -3.23 -12.67 -13.60
C LEU A 699 -3.09 -13.77 -12.55
N LEU A 700 -3.40 -15.01 -12.90
CA LEU A 700 -3.23 -16.16 -12.01
C LEU A 700 -1.76 -16.39 -11.69
N LEU A 701 -1.47 -16.84 -10.46
CA LEU A 701 -0.08 -17.06 -10.04
C LEU A 701 0.57 -18.22 -10.79
N CYS A 702 -0.15 -19.30 -11.11
CA CYS A 702 0.43 -20.42 -11.84
C CYS A 702 -0.62 -21.21 -12.61
N THR A 703 -0.30 -21.57 -13.86
CA THR A 703 -1.08 -22.52 -14.66
C THR A 703 -0.21 -23.65 -15.22
N TRP A 704 -0.83 -24.73 -15.71
CA TRP A 704 -0.12 -25.90 -16.28
C TRP A 704 -0.53 -26.14 -17.73
N PRO A 705 -0.17 -25.24 -18.66
CA PRO A 705 -0.64 -25.34 -20.06
C PRO A 705 -0.10 -26.56 -20.82
N LYS A 706 1.02 -27.12 -20.37
CA LYS A 706 1.64 -28.33 -20.95
C LYS A 706 1.40 -29.58 -20.09
N GLY A 707 0.44 -29.54 -19.14
CA GLY A 707 0.15 -30.62 -18.22
C GLY A 707 1.19 -30.76 -17.11
N GLY A 708 1.09 -31.83 -16.32
CA GLY A 708 2.00 -32.12 -15.22
C GLY A 708 1.65 -31.40 -13.91
N LYS A 709 0.39 -30.94 -13.75
CA LYS A 709 -0.12 -30.44 -12.49
C LYS A 709 -0.14 -31.56 -11.46
N LEU A 710 0.43 -31.31 -10.28
CA LEU A 710 0.44 -32.24 -9.17
C LEU A 710 -0.94 -32.36 -8.53
N SER A 711 -1.22 -33.44 -7.82
CA SER A 711 -2.45 -33.61 -7.05
C SER A 711 -2.60 -32.56 -5.94
N LEU A 712 -1.48 -32.18 -5.30
CA LEU A 712 -1.37 -31.06 -4.35
C LEU A 712 -0.35 -30.06 -4.90
N PRO A 713 -0.77 -29.20 -5.81
CA PRO A 713 0.12 -28.24 -6.44
C PRO A 713 0.46 -27.10 -5.49
N PHE A 714 1.27 -26.17 -5.93
CA PHE A 714 1.56 -24.91 -5.28
C PHE A 714 0.28 -24.22 -4.75
N VAL A 715 0.28 -23.93 -3.44
CA VAL A 715 -0.96 -23.61 -2.69
C VAL A 715 -1.70 -22.38 -3.18
N TYR A 716 -1.02 -21.35 -3.66
CA TYR A 716 -1.61 -20.10 -4.11
C TYR A 716 -1.83 -20.04 -5.63
N SER A 717 -1.63 -21.16 -6.35
CA SER A 717 -1.65 -21.19 -7.82
C SER A 717 -2.88 -20.59 -8.48
N ASN A 718 -4.03 -20.68 -7.81
CA ASN A 718 -5.31 -20.19 -8.32
C ASN A 718 -5.63 -18.74 -7.94
N GLU A 719 -4.75 -18.08 -7.20
CA GLU A 719 -4.96 -16.72 -6.73
C GLU A 719 -4.45 -15.67 -7.72
N VAL A 720 -4.89 -14.42 -7.47
CA VAL A 720 -4.47 -13.21 -8.20
C VAL A 720 -3.93 -12.22 -7.16
N TRP A 721 -2.66 -11.83 -7.28
CA TRP A 721 -2.00 -10.90 -6.37
C TRP A 721 -1.58 -9.63 -7.11
N THR A 722 -2.15 -8.49 -6.73
CA THR A 722 -1.94 -7.21 -7.44
C THR A 722 -0.47 -6.84 -7.58
N GLY A 723 0.33 -7.09 -6.53
CA GLY A 723 1.77 -6.82 -6.56
C GLY A 723 2.52 -7.65 -7.59
N ILE A 724 2.12 -8.90 -7.85
CA ILE A 724 2.69 -9.74 -8.90
C ILE A 724 2.18 -9.30 -10.28
N GLU A 725 0.92 -8.89 -10.40
CA GLU A 725 0.39 -8.32 -11.64
C GLU A 725 1.23 -7.11 -12.09
N TYR A 726 1.51 -6.15 -11.20
CA TYR A 726 2.34 -4.98 -11.55
C TYR A 726 3.81 -5.35 -11.80
N GLN A 727 4.34 -6.32 -11.08
CA GLN A 727 5.70 -6.82 -11.32
C GLN A 727 5.83 -7.42 -12.72
N VAL A 728 4.92 -8.32 -13.11
CA VAL A 728 4.90 -8.94 -14.44
C VAL A 728 4.66 -7.88 -15.52
N ALA A 729 3.72 -6.96 -15.29
CA ALA A 729 3.42 -5.88 -16.22
C ALA A 729 4.66 -5.02 -16.50
N SER A 730 5.34 -4.55 -15.45
CA SER A 730 6.55 -3.74 -15.59
C SER A 730 7.70 -4.52 -16.24
N HIS A 731 7.81 -5.83 -15.98
CA HIS A 731 8.82 -6.68 -16.59
C HIS A 731 8.55 -6.91 -18.10
N LEU A 732 7.28 -7.14 -18.49
CA LEU A 732 6.86 -7.18 -19.92
C LEU A 732 7.22 -5.89 -20.64
N ILE A 733 6.93 -4.75 -20.02
CA ILE A 733 7.23 -3.43 -20.58
C ILE A 733 8.75 -3.27 -20.77
N LEU A 734 9.57 -3.65 -19.79
CA LEU A 734 11.05 -3.66 -19.91
C LEU A 734 11.56 -4.55 -21.06
N MET A 735 10.78 -5.58 -21.47
CA MET A 735 11.10 -6.43 -22.59
C MET A 735 10.47 -5.97 -23.92
N GLY A 736 9.93 -4.75 -23.97
CA GLY A 736 9.32 -4.15 -25.16
C GLY A 736 7.86 -4.52 -25.40
N GLU A 737 7.24 -5.29 -24.50
CA GLU A 737 5.84 -5.75 -24.60
C GLU A 737 4.87 -4.77 -23.88
N VAL A 738 4.92 -3.49 -24.27
CA VAL A 738 4.17 -2.40 -23.62
C VAL A 738 2.67 -2.69 -23.59
N ALA A 739 2.09 -3.09 -24.70
CA ALA A 739 0.64 -3.34 -24.79
C ALA A 739 0.16 -4.43 -23.83
N LYS A 740 0.94 -5.53 -23.70
CA LYS A 740 0.64 -6.64 -22.77
C LYS A 740 0.77 -6.21 -21.31
N GLY A 741 1.82 -5.43 -21.01
CA GLY A 741 2.00 -4.90 -19.65
C GLY A 741 0.84 -3.98 -19.24
N LEU A 742 0.46 -3.04 -20.10
CA LEU A 742 -0.66 -2.13 -19.84
C LEU A 742 -2.02 -2.85 -19.76
N ASP A 743 -2.21 -3.95 -20.49
CA ASP A 743 -3.41 -4.77 -20.38
C ASP A 743 -3.54 -5.39 -18.97
N ILE A 744 -2.44 -5.90 -18.40
CA ILE A 744 -2.43 -6.40 -17.02
C ILE A 744 -2.74 -5.26 -16.03
N VAL A 745 -2.13 -4.08 -16.21
CA VAL A 745 -2.37 -2.93 -15.32
C VAL A 745 -3.84 -2.52 -15.34
N ARG A 746 -4.46 -2.40 -16.52
CA ARG A 746 -5.88 -2.11 -16.67
C ARG A 746 -6.74 -3.16 -15.97
N THR A 747 -6.50 -4.44 -16.28
CA THR A 747 -7.21 -5.57 -15.67
C THR A 747 -7.15 -5.55 -14.14
N CYS A 748 -6.00 -5.16 -13.57
CA CYS A 748 -5.85 -4.99 -12.12
C CYS A 748 -6.67 -3.80 -11.61
N ARG A 749 -6.51 -2.60 -12.21
CA ARG A 749 -7.16 -1.39 -11.72
C ARG A 749 -8.67 -1.37 -11.88
N GLU A 750 -9.21 -2.05 -12.89
CA GLU A 750 -10.66 -2.22 -13.08
C GLU A 750 -11.36 -2.87 -11.86
N ARG A 751 -10.63 -3.68 -11.08
CA ARG A 751 -11.16 -4.26 -9.83
C ARG A 751 -11.24 -3.26 -8.67
N TYR A 752 -10.50 -2.14 -8.74
CA TYR A 752 -10.37 -1.12 -7.69
C TYR A 752 -11.05 0.19 -8.12
N ASP A 753 -12.30 0.09 -8.51
CA ASP A 753 -13.11 1.15 -9.12
C ASP A 753 -13.87 2.04 -8.12
N GLY A 754 -13.79 1.74 -6.82
CA GLY A 754 -14.52 2.44 -5.76
C GLY A 754 -15.95 1.92 -5.53
N GLN A 755 -16.49 1.03 -6.36
CA GLN A 755 -17.80 0.42 -6.12
C GLN A 755 -17.70 -0.74 -5.14
N ILE A 756 -16.79 -1.67 -5.39
CA ILE A 756 -16.62 -2.92 -4.64
C ILE A 756 -15.37 -2.86 -3.77
N ARG A 757 -14.25 -2.35 -4.31
CA ARG A 757 -12.98 -2.21 -3.61
C ARG A 757 -12.53 -0.76 -3.55
N ASN A 758 -11.83 -0.42 -2.46
CA ASN A 758 -11.22 0.89 -2.30
C ASN A 758 -10.04 1.05 -3.27
N PRO A 759 -10.04 2.07 -4.15
CA PRO A 759 -8.92 2.32 -5.08
C PRO A 759 -7.58 2.57 -4.39
N PHE A 760 -7.60 2.99 -3.12
CA PHE A 760 -6.42 3.37 -2.32
C PHE A 760 -6.05 2.31 -1.28
N ASP A 761 -6.58 1.09 -1.42
CA ASP A 761 -6.35 -0.04 -0.52
C ASP A 761 -6.33 -1.33 -1.33
N GLU A 762 -5.22 -1.58 -2.01
CA GLU A 762 -5.01 -2.87 -2.64
C GLU A 762 -4.60 -3.89 -1.60
N TYR A 763 -5.33 -5.00 -1.54
CA TYR A 763 -5.11 -6.02 -0.53
C TYR A 763 -4.73 -7.37 -1.14
N GLU A 764 -3.97 -8.13 -0.33
CA GLU A 764 -3.59 -9.51 -0.56
C GLU A 764 -3.78 -10.27 0.76
N CYS A 765 -2.74 -10.53 1.54
CA CYS A 765 -2.87 -10.98 2.91
C CYS A 765 -3.04 -9.79 3.86
N GLY A 766 -4.11 -9.00 3.69
CA GLY A 766 -4.41 -7.79 4.44
C GLY A 766 -4.53 -6.54 3.58
N HIS A 767 -5.04 -5.48 4.18
CA HIS A 767 -5.19 -4.13 3.62
C HIS A 767 -3.83 -3.48 3.39
N TRP A 768 -3.74 -2.58 2.41
CA TRP A 768 -2.52 -1.81 2.09
C TRP A 768 -1.27 -2.70 2.02
N TYR A 769 -1.36 -3.74 1.24
CA TYR A 769 -0.33 -4.77 1.18
C TYR A 769 0.91 -4.29 0.43
N ALA A 770 2.08 -4.38 1.04
CA ALA A 770 3.32 -3.77 0.57
C ALA A 770 3.74 -4.19 -0.85
N ARG A 771 3.43 -5.43 -1.27
CA ARG A 771 3.75 -5.96 -2.59
C ARG A 771 3.18 -5.11 -3.73
N ALA A 772 2.02 -4.45 -3.54
CA ALA A 772 1.40 -3.61 -4.56
C ALA A 772 2.23 -2.36 -4.92
N MET A 773 3.22 -1.97 -4.09
CA MET A 773 4.20 -0.94 -4.44
C MET A 773 5.17 -1.36 -5.56
N SER A 774 5.09 -2.58 -6.09
CA SER A 774 5.73 -2.96 -7.35
C SER A 774 5.22 -2.15 -8.55
N SER A 775 4.02 -1.54 -8.42
CA SER A 775 3.47 -0.59 -9.39
C SER A 775 4.41 0.58 -9.70
N TYR A 776 5.24 1.01 -8.74
CA TYR A 776 6.24 2.06 -8.99
C TYR A 776 7.26 1.65 -10.07
N GLY A 777 7.54 0.36 -10.22
CA GLY A 777 8.40 -0.19 -11.28
C GLY A 777 7.88 0.06 -12.71
N LEU A 778 6.58 0.37 -12.88
CA LEU A 778 6.01 0.73 -14.18
C LEU A 778 6.61 2.03 -14.73
N LEU A 779 6.94 3.00 -13.87
CA LEU A 779 7.59 4.25 -14.30
C LEU A 779 8.93 3.96 -14.96
N GLN A 780 9.76 3.16 -14.30
CA GLN A 780 11.07 2.75 -14.81
C GLN A 780 10.92 1.82 -16.02
N GLY A 781 9.94 0.94 -16.03
CA GLY A 781 9.64 0.04 -17.16
C GLY A 781 9.34 0.79 -18.45
N LEU A 782 8.47 1.81 -18.40
CA LEU A 782 8.06 2.59 -19.56
C LEU A 782 9.15 3.53 -20.09
N THR A 783 9.93 4.12 -19.21
CA THR A 783 10.81 5.25 -19.52
C THR A 783 12.29 4.91 -19.46
N GLY A 784 12.65 3.81 -18.77
CA GLY A 784 14.05 3.49 -18.46
C GLY A 784 14.76 4.54 -17.62
N VAL A 785 14.04 5.51 -17.05
CA VAL A 785 14.61 6.59 -16.26
C VAL A 785 15.19 6.05 -14.96
N ARG A 786 16.48 6.26 -14.77
CA ARG A 786 17.25 5.87 -13.59
C ARG A 786 18.42 6.82 -13.38
N TYR A 787 18.61 7.30 -12.19
CA TYR A 787 19.80 8.03 -11.80
C TYR A 787 20.75 7.15 -11.00
N ASP A 788 22.02 7.21 -11.35
CA ASP A 788 23.11 6.55 -10.68
C ASP A 788 23.99 7.59 -10.00
N ALA A 789 23.92 7.62 -8.67
CA ALA A 789 24.63 8.63 -7.89
C ALA A 789 26.12 8.32 -7.67
N VAL A 790 26.57 7.08 -7.96
CA VAL A 790 28.00 6.72 -7.88
C VAL A 790 28.77 7.30 -9.08
N ASP A 791 28.19 7.14 -10.28
CA ASP A 791 28.79 7.59 -11.53
C ASP A 791 28.23 8.93 -12.03
N HIS A 792 27.21 9.47 -11.34
CA HIS A 792 26.50 10.71 -11.70
C HIS A 792 25.84 10.66 -13.08
N ILE A 793 25.26 9.51 -13.44
CA ILE A 793 24.68 9.26 -14.75
C ILE A 793 23.15 9.20 -14.67
N LEU A 794 22.49 9.97 -15.53
CA LEU A 794 21.07 9.83 -15.80
C LEU A 794 20.89 8.93 -17.03
N TYR A 795 20.25 7.79 -16.83
CA TYR A 795 19.86 6.87 -17.91
C TYR A 795 18.42 7.11 -18.33
N VAL A 796 18.16 7.00 -19.63
CA VAL A 796 16.83 7.05 -20.26
C VAL A 796 16.79 6.00 -21.35
N ASP A 797 15.81 5.08 -21.28
CA ASP A 797 15.65 4.01 -22.27
C ASP A 797 14.15 3.73 -22.51
N SER A 798 13.51 4.63 -23.26
CA SER A 798 12.06 4.68 -23.44
C SER A 798 11.51 3.51 -24.25
N GLN A 799 10.45 2.90 -23.76
CA GLN A 799 9.66 1.89 -24.48
C GLN A 799 8.42 2.49 -25.17
N ILE A 800 8.17 3.80 -24.99
CA ILE A 800 6.96 4.49 -25.46
C ILE A 800 7.22 5.70 -26.36
N GLY A 801 8.48 5.93 -26.76
CA GLY A 801 8.89 7.13 -27.51
C GLY A 801 9.05 8.35 -26.62
N ASP A 802 8.54 9.50 -27.06
CA ASP A 802 8.59 10.75 -26.28
C ASP A 802 7.72 10.69 -25.02
N PHE A 803 8.20 11.26 -23.92
CA PHE A 803 7.48 11.29 -22.63
C PHE A 803 7.97 12.43 -21.74
N GLU A 804 7.16 12.75 -20.70
CA GLU A 804 7.60 13.42 -19.47
C GLU A 804 7.27 12.52 -18.28
N THR A 805 8.18 12.31 -17.34
CA THR A 805 7.97 11.48 -16.15
C THR A 805 8.59 12.08 -14.90
N PHE A 806 8.04 11.73 -13.76
CA PHE A 806 8.56 12.08 -12.44
C PHE A 806 9.85 11.32 -12.13
N ILE A 807 10.81 12.00 -11.50
CA ILE A 807 12.02 11.42 -10.90
C ILE A 807 12.19 11.94 -9.47
N SER A 808 12.60 11.06 -8.57
CA SER A 808 12.98 11.40 -7.20
C SER A 808 14.28 10.72 -6.82
N THR A 809 15.08 11.44 -6.04
CA THR A 809 16.36 11.00 -5.48
C THR A 809 16.47 11.47 -4.02
N GLU A 810 17.57 11.15 -3.36
CA GLU A 810 17.80 11.61 -1.97
C GLU A 810 17.93 13.14 -1.87
N THR A 811 18.37 13.83 -2.92
CA THR A 811 18.70 15.25 -2.91
C THR A 811 17.63 16.15 -3.53
N GLY A 812 16.61 15.58 -4.13
CA GLY A 812 15.53 16.34 -4.74
C GLY A 812 14.66 15.53 -5.70
N PHE A 813 13.66 16.20 -6.27
CA PHE A 813 12.75 15.61 -7.25
C PHE A 813 12.35 16.60 -8.35
N GLY A 814 11.91 16.07 -9.48
CA GLY A 814 11.50 16.85 -10.64
C GLY A 814 10.98 15.96 -11.76
N ASN A 815 11.19 16.39 -12.99
CA ASN A 815 10.74 15.67 -14.18
C ASN A 815 11.90 15.45 -15.16
N VAL A 816 11.87 14.27 -15.79
CA VAL A 816 12.70 13.93 -16.96
C VAL A 816 11.80 13.90 -18.17
N SER A 817 12.18 14.59 -19.24
CA SER A 817 11.49 14.55 -20.52
C SER A 817 12.40 13.95 -21.59
N LEU A 818 11.81 13.17 -22.48
CA LEU A 818 12.45 12.74 -23.73
C LEU A 818 11.63 13.31 -24.88
N GLU A 819 12.26 14.11 -25.74
CA GLU A 819 11.66 14.70 -26.93
C GLU A 819 12.56 14.46 -28.13
N LYS A 820 12.07 13.76 -29.13
CA LYS A 820 12.80 13.43 -30.38
C LYS A 820 14.20 12.85 -30.12
N GLY A 821 14.29 11.95 -29.14
CA GLY A 821 15.54 11.30 -28.74
C GLY A 821 16.48 12.14 -27.89
N LYS A 822 16.07 13.33 -27.46
CA LYS A 822 16.84 14.20 -26.57
C LYS A 822 16.21 14.23 -25.17
N ALA A 823 16.98 13.81 -24.17
CA ALA A 823 16.55 13.86 -22.77
C ALA A 823 16.86 15.21 -22.13
N SER A 824 15.99 15.66 -21.24
CA SER A 824 16.20 16.83 -20.39
C SER A 824 15.72 16.59 -18.97
N LEU A 825 16.33 17.29 -18.00
CA LEU A 825 15.99 17.21 -16.57
C LEU A 825 15.52 18.57 -16.06
N ASN A 826 14.40 18.61 -15.40
CA ASN A 826 13.86 19.79 -14.75
C ASN A 826 13.59 19.50 -13.26
N MET A 827 14.46 19.98 -12.37
CA MET A 827 14.30 19.83 -10.93
C MET A 827 13.33 20.91 -10.40
N VAL A 828 12.30 20.49 -9.63
CA VAL A 828 11.34 21.40 -9.00
C VAL A 828 11.60 21.58 -7.50
N TYR A 829 12.34 20.65 -6.91
CA TYR A 829 12.76 20.69 -5.51
C TYR A 829 14.16 20.07 -5.37
N GLY A 830 15.05 20.74 -4.61
CA GLY A 830 16.43 20.30 -4.46
C GLY A 830 17.24 20.38 -5.76
N ASN A 831 18.25 19.55 -5.88
CA ASN A 831 19.12 19.48 -7.05
C ASN A 831 19.58 18.03 -7.30
N LEU A 832 20.09 17.78 -8.52
CA LEU A 832 20.66 16.50 -8.92
C LEU A 832 21.96 16.76 -9.67
N ASP A 833 23.05 16.17 -9.18
CA ASP A 833 24.39 16.32 -9.81
C ASP A 833 24.53 15.31 -10.96
N VAL A 834 24.07 15.69 -12.14
CA VAL A 834 24.18 14.89 -13.36
C VAL A 834 25.41 15.33 -14.13
N LYS A 835 26.37 14.42 -14.33
CA LYS A 835 27.59 14.65 -15.16
C LYS A 835 27.44 14.06 -16.55
N LYS A 836 26.51 13.16 -16.75
CA LYS A 836 26.32 12.44 -18.01
C LYS A 836 24.88 12.00 -18.18
N ILE A 837 24.35 12.10 -19.39
CA ILE A 837 23.06 11.51 -19.76
C ILE A 837 23.31 10.42 -20.82
N ILE A 838 22.72 9.26 -20.62
CA ILE A 838 22.74 8.14 -21.59
C ILE A 838 21.30 7.87 -22.04
N VAL A 839 21.06 8.02 -23.35
CA VAL A 839 19.77 7.77 -23.98
C VAL A 839 19.92 6.55 -24.88
N SER A 840 19.18 5.48 -24.59
CA SER A 840 19.21 4.19 -25.35
C SER A 840 20.63 3.70 -25.63
N GLY A 841 21.50 3.75 -24.59
CA GLY A 841 22.90 3.32 -24.67
C GLY A 841 23.88 4.31 -25.27
N ALA A 842 23.43 5.44 -25.82
CA ALA A 842 24.26 6.48 -26.39
C ALA A 842 24.42 7.69 -25.46
N GLU A 843 25.65 8.22 -25.33
CA GLU A 843 25.90 9.42 -24.54
C GLU A 843 25.36 10.66 -25.25
N GLN A 844 24.59 11.46 -24.51
CA GLN A 844 24.09 12.75 -24.96
C GLN A 844 24.96 13.89 -24.35
N PRO A 845 25.38 14.89 -25.11
CA PRO A 845 26.00 16.10 -24.54
C PRO A 845 25.04 16.81 -23.57
N LEU A 846 25.58 17.25 -22.42
CA LEU A 846 24.80 18.00 -21.39
C LEU A 846 24.38 19.38 -21.91
#